data_aa62138009fbfa7d5d799f6eb95930e2
#
_entry.id   aa62138009fbfa7d5d799f6eb95930e2
#
_cell.length_a   1.000
_cell.length_b   1.000
_cell.length_c   1.000
_cell.angle_alpha   90.00
_cell.angle_beta   90.00
_cell.angle_gamma   90.00
#
_symmetry.space_group_name_H-M   'P 1'
#
loop_
_entity.id
_entity.type
_entity.pdbx_description
1 polymer ?
#
loop_
_entity_poly.entity_id
_entity_poly.type
_entity_poly.pdbx_seq_one_letter_code
_entity_poly.pdbx_strand_id
1 'polypeptide(L)'
;MQPRPYIVQLTLLLILGFFGLVCAQNPADGFTPTDTIARPEPLLDTLQVPNAKDPNILTGVQDSLMPQSAVADTLVSAPEFLEDLVDYYGEDYVYMDQENSKVFMYNKAFMTYLDYRIDAGEIILDYAKNEVYAKGIDSAGVYSQLPVFVQGNNKVQPDSIRFNFQTKKALVFNSRTSQNDINMLSQITKKENDSVYFLRNVKFTTSENVDDPEYYFYTRKAKFVPQKKVVTGLTNMYIADVPTPLGLPFAFFPLADTRASGFVIPNIGENNNRGFFLQNGGYYFAVNDYVDLTVLGDYYTNGSYGLRMDSDYALRYKFRGNLSVRYENLINSERGFPDFTQSSLYNIRWRHTQDPKVNPSTRFSASVNLGSSRYLQQSINQTNNASQLVNTLSSSVSYAKSFDTEPAIQFSAAATHSQNTQTQVINMSLPNINASISRIFPFAPKDGAKKGVFQNINLQYDVTAENRFTTTDSLFFKPEMFEGAEAGARHSIPLGTNFKLLNYLSVSLGSNFQETWVGKTIRRSYDPELNDGLGGVVQDTVSGFDSYRTYGFSTGLGTTVYGTFNFGKDKKIQAIRHVVRPSVSYNISPGFEQYYEEYTIPSADPQVNAEVQQYSRFENTIYGAPGKLFSSSMSFALSNTLEAKVRNPDTTATEPKKIALLNNFNLSSAYNITADSLNWSNVQFTGSIPIIKKLDLNLNGSLDPYALNANNQRINTFNINNGGSLFRLVNANMSFNYSFSSKDFDGSRSDDDDPTDQNFNNDTFRNGGRPDDLFGDGRDIADLRGDEPEEKSKDEKEDKWYNNSIPWDFRLAYTITYGNQLRQNEISSNSLMMSSNISLSPRWRIGISSGYDFKNKGITLTQMRFERDLESWVMRFSWTPIGARNTSWNFFIGIRGSILRDIKYDKRREADRRL
;
A
#
# COMPACT_ATOMS: atom_id res chain seq x y z
N MET A 1 30.26 12.54 -38.68
CA MET A 1 29.64 11.23 -39.04
C MET A 1 28.40 11.06 -38.22
N GLN A 2 27.22 11.01 -38.82
CA GLN A 2 25.95 10.88 -38.11
C GLN A 2 25.86 9.51 -37.41
N PRO A 3 25.42 9.44 -36.14
CA PRO A 3 25.20 8.18 -35.48
C PRO A 3 23.93 7.52 -36.03
N ARG A 4 24.02 6.22 -36.30
CA ARG A 4 22.96 5.41 -36.87
C ARG A 4 21.78 5.30 -35.92
N PRO A 5 20.54 5.43 -36.38
CA PRO A 5 19.31 5.46 -35.57
C PRO A 5 18.91 4.11 -34.94
N TYR A 6 19.71 3.08 -35.05
CA TYR A 6 19.36 1.72 -34.65
C TYR A 6 19.34 1.48 -33.13
N ILE A 7 20.09 2.26 -32.33
CA ILE A 7 20.11 2.07 -30.87
C ILE A 7 18.85 2.66 -30.21
N VAL A 8 18.35 3.79 -30.72
CA VAL A 8 17.13 4.40 -30.22
C VAL A 8 15.90 3.58 -30.61
N GLN A 9 15.93 2.96 -31.79
CA GLN A 9 14.86 2.03 -32.19
C GLN A 9 14.88 0.72 -31.40
N LEU A 10 16.07 0.22 -31.01
CA LEU A 10 16.16 -0.99 -30.19
C LEU A 10 15.66 -0.78 -28.74
N THR A 11 15.94 0.39 -28.17
CA THR A 11 15.41 0.75 -26.83
C THR A 11 13.92 1.03 -26.85
N LEU A 12 13.40 1.67 -27.88
CA LEU A 12 11.95 1.89 -28.05
C LEU A 12 11.21 0.56 -28.33
N LEU A 13 11.81 -0.35 -29.12
CA LEU A 13 11.30 -1.69 -29.39
C LEU A 13 11.33 -2.59 -28.14
N LEU A 14 12.35 -2.45 -27.27
CA LEU A 14 12.40 -3.13 -25.97
C LEU A 14 11.31 -2.60 -25.00
N ILE A 15 11.04 -1.30 -25.00
CA ILE A 15 9.98 -0.72 -24.17
C ILE A 15 8.59 -1.09 -24.71
N LEU A 16 8.38 -1.03 -26.01
CA LEU A 16 7.13 -1.46 -26.66
C LEU A 16 6.95 -3.00 -26.65
N GLY A 17 8.04 -3.77 -26.74
CA GLY A 17 8.03 -5.23 -26.58
C GLY A 17 7.69 -5.68 -25.18
N PHE A 18 8.06 -4.89 -24.15
CA PHE A 18 7.70 -5.17 -22.77
C PHE A 18 6.21 -4.94 -22.50
N PHE A 19 5.58 -3.96 -23.18
CA PHE A 19 4.12 -3.76 -23.12
C PHE A 19 3.34 -4.79 -23.95
N GLY A 20 3.92 -5.31 -25.03
CA GLY A 20 3.31 -6.36 -25.87
C GLY A 20 3.32 -7.76 -25.26
N LEU A 21 4.29 -8.08 -24.38
CA LEU A 21 4.40 -9.39 -23.74
C LEU A 21 3.41 -9.61 -22.59
N VAL A 22 2.79 -8.57 -22.07
CA VAL A 22 1.75 -8.69 -21.03
C VAL A 22 0.38 -9.03 -21.62
N CYS A 23 0.15 -8.81 -22.92
CA CYS A 23 -1.13 -9.09 -23.60
C CYS A 23 -1.18 -10.40 -24.40
N ALA A 24 -0.09 -11.16 -24.48
CA ALA A 24 -0.02 -12.35 -25.33
C ALA A 24 0.23 -13.64 -24.55
N GLN A 25 -0.76 -14.08 -23.80
CA GLN A 25 -0.87 -15.49 -23.39
C GLN A 25 -2.32 -15.94 -23.47
N ASN A 26 -2.72 -16.36 -24.68
CA ASN A 26 -3.68 -17.43 -24.88
C ASN A 26 -3.29 -18.18 -26.15
N PRO A 27 -3.20 -19.50 -26.10
CA PRO A 27 -2.81 -20.30 -27.25
C PRO A 27 -4.00 -20.64 -28.12
N ALA A 28 -3.74 -20.52 -29.41
CA ALA A 28 -4.23 -21.24 -30.55
C ALA A 28 -5.71 -21.62 -30.67
N ASP A 29 -6.35 -21.01 -31.68
CA ASP A 29 -6.81 -21.80 -32.83
C ASP A 29 -7.07 -20.85 -33.99
N GLY A 30 -6.59 -21.25 -35.14
CA GLY A 30 -6.52 -20.44 -36.32
C GLY A 30 -7.87 -20.26 -37.04
N PHE A 31 -8.00 -19.11 -37.64
CA PHE A 31 -8.76 -18.93 -38.88
C PHE A 31 -8.31 -17.68 -39.66
N THR A 32 -8.09 -17.85 -40.92
CA THR A 32 -7.74 -16.85 -41.92
C THR A 32 -8.88 -15.87 -42.23
N PRO A 33 -8.58 -14.67 -42.68
CA PRO A 33 -9.60 -13.67 -42.99
C PRO A 33 -10.07 -13.69 -44.43
N THR A 34 -11.36 -13.47 -44.66
CA THR A 34 -11.88 -12.95 -45.93
C THR A 34 -12.95 -11.88 -45.65
N ASP A 35 -12.78 -10.77 -46.37
CA ASP A 35 -13.66 -9.61 -46.44
C ASP A 35 -15.12 -9.93 -46.84
N THR A 36 -16.11 -9.26 -46.31
CA THR A 36 -16.98 -8.35 -47.05
C THR A 36 -18.12 -7.79 -46.16
N ILE A 37 -18.43 -6.54 -46.46
CA ILE A 37 -19.43 -5.66 -45.89
C ILE A 37 -20.88 -6.16 -46.19
N ALA A 38 -21.81 -6.06 -45.23
CA ALA A 38 -23.17 -5.52 -45.35
C ALA A 38 -24.00 -5.57 -44.09
N ARG A 39 -24.68 -4.49 -43.76
CA ARG A 39 -25.75 -4.21 -42.79
C ARG A 39 -27.08 -4.76 -43.29
N PRO A 40 -28.23 -4.59 -42.57
CA PRO A 40 -28.62 -5.01 -41.21
C PRO A 40 -30.00 -5.73 -41.17
N GLU A 41 -30.41 -6.04 -39.94
CA GLU A 41 -31.77 -6.25 -39.40
C GLU A 41 -32.39 -7.65 -39.40
N PRO A 42 -33.52 -7.84 -38.64
CA PRO A 42 -33.45 -8.47 -37.31
C PRO A 42 -34.34 -9.71 -37.24
N LEU A 43 -34.45 -10.28 -36.03
CA LEU A 43 -35.56 -11.07 -35.50
C LEU A 43 -35.41 -12.58 -35.27
N LEU A 44 -35.81 -12.88 -34.08
CA LEU A 44 -36.51 -14.05 -33.52
C LEU A 44 -35.73 -15.31 -33.22
N ASP A 45 -35.61 -15.49 -31.92
CA ASP A 45 -36.15 -16.58 -31.13
C ASP A 45 -35.93 -18.02 -31.62
N THR A 46 -35.17 -18.78 -30.87
CA THR A 46 -35.63 -20.12 -30.43
C THR A 46 -34.66 -20.75 -29.40
N LEU A 47 -35.26 -21.11 -28.30
CA LEU A 47 -34.78 -22.01 -27.27
C LEU A 47 -34.41 -23.39 -27.84
N GLN A 48 -33.26 -23.94 -27.44
CA GLN A 48 -33.02 -25.37 -27.52
C GLN A 48 -32.52 -25.92 -26.18
N VAL A 49 -33.28 -26.85 -25.66
CA VAL A 49 -33.03 -27.73 -24.51
C VAL A 49 -32.24 -28.96 -25.00
N PRO A 50 -31.31 -29.54 -24.24
CA PRO A 50 -30.56 -30.73 -24.67
C PRO A 50 -31.27 -32.02 -24.38
N ASN A 51 -31.09 -32.95 -25.33
CA ASN A 51 -31.54 -34.33 -25.42
C ASN A 51 -31.04 -35.23 -24.28
N ALA A 52 -31.93 -36.17 -23.90
CA ALA A 52 -31.56 -37.50 -23.38
C ALA A 52 -32.24 -38.62 -24.19
N LYS A 53 -31.47 -39.67 -24.43
CA LYS A 53 -31.64 -40.79 -25.32
C LYS A 53 -32.70 -41.84 -24.95
N ASP A 54 -33.49 -42.24 -25.96
CA ASP A 54 -33.83 -43.57 -26.49
C ASP A 54 -34.18 -44.81 -25.61
N PRO A 55 -34.83 -45.85 -26.13
CA PRO A 55 -35.65 -46.05 -27.32
C PRO A 55 -36.87 -47.00 -27.17
N ASN A 56 -37.65 -47.11 -28.26
CA ASN A 56 -38.45 -48.24 -28.75
C ASN A 56 -39.96 -48.37 -28.40
N ILE A 57 -40.80 -48.36 -29.39
CA ILE A 57 -41.41 -49.40 -30.23
C ILE A 57 -42.86 -49.04 -30.65
N LEU A 58 -43.02 -48.94 -31.95
CA LEU A 58 -44.03 -49.44 -32.90
C LEU A 58 -45.50 -49.09 -32.83
N THR A 59 -45.90 -48.51 -33.96
CA THR A 59 -47.10 -48.83 -34.85
C THR A 59 -48.45 -48.29 -34.39
N GLY A 60 -49.18 -47.54 -35.25
CA GLY A 60 -49.80 -47.81 -36.48
C GLY A 60 -51.02 -46.93 -36.69
N VAL A 61 -51.03 -46.29 -37.87
CA VAL A 61 -52.14 -46.21 -38.81
C VAL A 61 -53.37 -45.30 -38.60
N GLN A 62 -53.43 -44.21 -39.43
CA GLN A 62 -54.48 -43.70 -40.23
C GLN A 62 -55.94 -43.59 -39.66
N ASP A 63 -56.69 -42.57 -39.86
CA ASP A 63 -57.07 -41.81 -41.04
C ASP A 63 -58.27 -40.87 -40.65
N SER A 64 -58.23 -39.71 -41.24
CA SER A 64 -59.30 -38.92 -41.88
C SER A 64 -60.63 -38.51 -41.22
N LEU A 65 -60.88 -37.21 -41.47
CA LEU A 65 -62.15 -36.58 -41.75
C LEU A 65 -62.94 -35.86 -40.67
N MET A 66 -62.99 -34.54 -40.86
CA MET A 66 -64.02 -33.58 -40.43
C MET A 66 -65.40 -33.98 -40.94
N PRO A 67 -66.51 -33.32 -40.56
CA PRO A 67 -66.77 -32.14 -39.72
C PRO A 67 -68.02 -32.22 -38.81
N GLN A 68 -68.28 -31.12 -38.14
CA GLN A 68 -69.57 -30.46 -37.85
C GLN A 68 -69.90 -30.17 -36.37
N SER A 69 -69.95 -28.88 -36.20
CA SER A 69 -70.73 -28.04 -35.29
C SER A 69 -71.65 -28.77 -34.32
N ALA A 70 -71.44 -28.53 -33.02
CA ALA A 70 -72.48 -28.48 -32.02
C ALA A 70 -72.22 -27.40 -30.99
N VAL A 71 -73.09 -26.53 -30.91
CA VAL A 71 -73.49 -25.55 -29.88
C VAL A 71 -72.68 -25.58 -28.59
N ALA A 72 -71.99 -24.46 -28.32
CA ALA A 72 -71.35 -24.13 -27.11
C ALA A 72 -72.34 -24.00 -25.98
N ASP A 73 -72.27 -24.92 -25.07
CA ASP A 73 -72.73 -24.70 -23.70
C ASP A 73 -71.54 -24.00 -23.01
N THR A 74 -71.70 -22.74 -22.76
CA THR A 74 -70.80 -21.95 -21.95
C THR A 74 -70.90 -22.37 -20.52
N LEU A 75 -70.15 -23.41 -20.17
CA LEU A 75 -69.73 -23.59 -18.77
C LEU A 75 -68.83 -22.44 -18.44
N VAL A 76 -69.38 -21.46 -17.75
CA VAL A 76 -68.59 -20.47 -17.00
C VAL A 76 -67.73 -21.29 -16.08
N SER A 77 -66.42 -21.41 -16.43
CA SER A 77 -65.38 -21.93 -15.54
C SER A 77 -65.55 -21.11 -14.27
N ALA A 78 -65.84 -21.74 -13.17
CA ALA A 78 -65.76 -21.08 -11.88
C ALA A 78 -64.38 -20.50 -11.76
N PRO A 79 -64.22 -19.26 -11.27
CA PRO A 79 -62.92 -18.64 -11.14
C PRO A 79 -62.01 -19.61 -10.34
N GLU A 80 -60.86 -19.99 -10.95
CA GLU A 80 -59.88 -20.81 -10.26
C GLU A 80 -59.46 -20.09 -8.98
N PHE A 81 -59.72 -20.74 -7.87
CA PHE A 81 -59.65 -20.23 -6.53
C PHE A 81 -58.26 -20.32 -6.00
N LEU A 82 -57.31 -19.58 -6.21
CA LEU A 82 -55.90 -19.64 -5.75
C LEU A 82 -55.10 -20.79 -6.42
N GLU A 83 -53.90 -20.42 -6.90
CA GLU A 83 -52.99 -21.35 -7.60
C GLU A 83 -52.32 -22.34 -6.67
N ASP A 84 -52.33 -22.09 -5.33
CA ASP A 84 -51.65 -22.89 -4.30
C ASP A 84 -52.43 -22.83 -2.96
N LEU A 85 -52.00 -23.68 -2.02
CA LEU A 85 -52.59 -23.76 -0.69
C LEU A 85 -52.23 -22.50 0.13
N VAL A 86 -53.18 -21.89 0.79
CA VAL A 86 -52.94 -20.81 1.76
C VAL A 86 -52.76 -21.41 3.14
N ASP A 87 -51.57 -21.27 3.70
CA ASP A 87 -51.28 -21.61 5.10
C ASP A 87 -51.55 -20.39 5.98
N TYR A 88 -52.40 -20.52 7.00
CA TYR A 88 -52.80 -19.42 7.86
C TYR A 88 -53.02 -19.85 9.30
N TYR A 89 -52.77 -18.91 10.23
CA TYR A 89 -52.84 -19.15 11.67
C TYR A 89 -53.23 -17.87 12.43
N GLY A 90 -53.87 -18.02 13.56
CA GLY A 90 -54.13 -16.98 14.56
C GLY A 90 -54.12 -17.58 15.95
N GLU A 91 -53.43 -16.97 16.93
CA GLU A 91 -53.21 -17.52 18.26
C GLU A 91 -54.52 -17.53 19.06
N ASP A 92 -55.33 -16.45 19.02
CA ASP A 92 -56.53 -16.33 19.78
C ASP A 92 -57.71 -16.98 19.06
N TYR A 93 -57.93 -16.63 17.78
CA TYR A 93 -58.96 -17.27 16.98
C TYR A 93 -58.71 -17.15 15.48
N VAL A 94 -59.23 -18.10 14.74
CA VAL A 94 -59.46 -18.05 13.31
C VAL A 94 -60.95 -18.21 13.07
N TYR A 95 -61.62 -17.19 12.54
CA TYR A 95 -63.03 -17.15 12.25
C TYR A 95 -63.29 -17.07 10.75
N MET A 96 -64.12 -17.99 10.23
CA MET A 96 -64.47 -17.99 8.82
C MET A 96 -65.95 -17.56 8.68
N ASP A 97 -66.19 -16.46 8.00
CA ASP A 97 -67.44 -15.93 7.60
C ASP A 97 -67.73 -16.35 6.16
N GLN A 98 -68.55 -17.42 6.02
CA GLN A 98 -68.90 -17.98 4.71
C GLN A 98 -69.84 -17.08 3.92
N GLU A 99 -70.71 -16.34 4.60
CA GLU A 99 -71.69 -15.44 3.96
C GLU A 99 -70.99 -14.25 3.25
N ASN A 100 -69.90 -13.67 3.90
CA ASN A 100 -69.19 -12.58 3.36
C ASN A 100 -67.83 -12.99 2.70
N SER A 101 -67.62 -14.31 2.60
CA SER A 101 -66.39 -14.87 1.99
C SER A 101 -65.10 -14.35 2.63
N LYS A 102 -65.04 -14.32 3.96
CA LYS A 102 -63.90 -13.80 4.71
C LYS A 102 -63.39 -14.75 5.77
N VAL A 103 -62.06 -14.73 5.97
CA VAL A 103 -61.38 -15.39 7.07
C VAL A 103 -60.69 -14.32 7.92
N PHE A 104 -60.97 -14.31 9.23
CA PHE A 104 -60.38 -13.43 10.21
C PHE A 104 -59.38 -14.21 11.07
N MET A 105 -58.16 -13.72 11.18
CA MET A 105 -57.11 -14.29 12.01
C MET A 105 -56.66 -13.20 13.01
N TYR A 106 -56.59 -13.52 14.29
CA TYR A 106 -56.33 -12.55 15.33
C TYR A 106 -55.27 -13.04 16.32
N ASN A 107 -54.41 -12.12 16.75
CA ASN A 107 -53.26 -12.26 17.64
C ASN A 107 -52.18 -13.18 17.04
N LYS A 108 -50.98 -12.62 16.84
CA LYS A 108 -49.84 -13.30 16.21
C LYS A 108 -50.25 -14.08 14.96
N ALA A 109 -51.07 -13.46 14.15
CA ALA A 109 -51.59 -14.06 12.93
C ALA A 109 -50.52 -14.11 11.86
N PHE A 110 -50.46 -15.21 11.12
CA PHE A 110 -49.65 -15.26 9.90
C PHE A 110 -50.41 -15.89 8.74
N MET A 111 -49.98 -15.53 7.57
CA MET A 111 -50.50 -16.12 6.34
C MET A 111 -49.35 -16.26 5.33
N THR A 112 -49.25 -17.44 4.71
CA THR A 112 -48.28 -17.75 3.65
C THR A 112 -49.01 -18.22 2.39
N TYR A 113 -48.62 -17.65 1.26
CA TYR A 113 -49.13 -18.01 -0.05
C TYR A 113 -48.05 -17.84 -1.10
N LEU A 114 -47.62 -18.93 -1.77
CA LEU A 114 -46.46 -18.95 -2.67
C LEU A 114 -45.20 -18.41 -1.98
N ASP A 115 -44.59 -17.35 -2.55
CA ASP A 115 -43.40 -16.66 -2.02
C ASP A 115 -43.71 -15.47 -1.09
N TYR A 116 -44.99 -15.26 -0.76
CA TYR A 116 -45.48 -14.18 0.09
C TYR A 116 -45.77 -14.68 1.49
N ARG A 117 -45.28 -13.97 2.51
CA ARG A 117 -45.61 -14.17 3.91
C ARG A 117 -46.01 -12.86 4.56
N ILE A 118 -47.09 -12.88 5.30
CA ILE A 118 -47.61 -11.75 6.10
C ILE A 118 -47.75 -12.23 7.54
N ASP A 119 -47.04 -11.59 8.46
CA ASP A 119 -47.21 -11.76 9.90
C ASP A 119 -47.82 -10.45 10.43
N ALA A 120 -48.89 -10.51 11.25
CA ALA A 120 -49.57 -9.33 11.77
C ALA A 120 -50.37 -9.63 13.03
N GLY A 121 -50.88 -8.60 13.68
CA GLY A 121 -51.77 -8.76 14.79
C GLY A 121 -53.17 -9.22 14.36
N GLU A 122 -53.70 -8.61 13.28
CA GLU A 122 -54.98 -9.00 12.67
C GLU A 122 -54.80 -9.12 11.16
N ILE A 123 -55.23 -10.24 10.60
CA ILE A 123 -55.25 -10.51 9.16
C ILE A 123 -56.69 -10.89 8.75
N ILE A 124 -57.19 -10.23 7.71
CA ILE A 124 -58.49 -10.49 7.10
C ILE A 124 -58.29 -10.94 5.66
N LEU A 125 -58.60 -12.15 5.32
CA LEU A 125 -58.55 -12.67 3.95
C LEU A 125 -59.97 -12.63 3.35
N ASP A 126 -60.17 -11.85 2.29
CA ASP A 126 -61.35 -11.82 1.46
C ASP A 126 -61.09 -12.70 0.22
N TYR A 127 -61.58 -13.94 0.26
CA TYR A 127 -61.28 -14.91 -0.76
C TYR A 127 -62.19 -14.73 -2.03
N ALA A 128 -63.28 -13.97 -1.92
CA ALA A 128 -64.06 -13.59 -3.11
C ALA A 128 -63.36 -12.53 -3.95
N LYS A 129 -62.55 -11.65 -3.32
CA LYS A 129 -61.78 -10.61 -3.99
C LYS A 129 -60.31 -10.94 -4.19
N ASN A 130 -59.85 -12.10 -3.70
CA ASN A 130 -58.45 -12.47 -3.68
C ASN A 130 -57.55 -11.41 -2.96
N GLU A 131 -58.07 -10.85 -1.86
CA GLU A 131 -57.47 -9.72 -1.17
C GLU A 131 -57.22 -10.03 0.30
N VAL A 132 -56.05 -9.66 0.79
CA VAL A 132 -55.69 -9.68 2.21
C VAL A 132 -55.52 -8.27 2.75
N TYR A 133 -56.05 -8.04 3.91
CA TYR A 133 -55.84 -6.83 4.70
C TYR A 133 -55.17 -7.22 6.02
N ALA A 134 -54.03 -6.61 6.34
CA ALA A 134 -53.34 -6.86 7.60
C ALA A 134 -53.05 -5.55 8.33
N LYS A 135 -53.18 -5.56 9.65
CA LYS A 135 -52.90 -4.45 10.56
C LYS A 135 -52.39 -4.93 11.92
N GLY A 136 -51.80 -4.03 12.70
CA GLY A 136 -51.48 -4.29 14.11
C GLY A 136 -52.73 -4.31 15.00
N ILE A 137 -52.55 -4.66 16.26
CA ILE A 137 -53.61 -4.63 17.31
C ILE A 137 -53.30 -3.54 18.31
N ASP A 138 -54.34 -2.85 18.74
CA ASP A 138 -54.28 -1.91 19.86
C ASP A 138 -54.69 -2.66 21.15
N SER A 139 -53.74 -2.82 22.07
CA SER A 139 -53.97 -3.40 23.38
C SER A 139 -53.65 -2.36 24.46
N ALA A 140 -54.68 -1.87 25.15
CA ALA A 140 -54.58 -0.88 26.22
C ALA A 140 -53.87 0.44 25.80
N GLY A 141 -54.07 0.91 24.56
CA GLY A 141 -53.48 2.13 24.04
C GLY A 141 -52.06 1.96 23.50
N VAL A 142 -51.53 0.75 23.42
CA VAL A 142 -50.27 0.40 22.79
C VAL A 142 -50.56 -0.36 21.49
N TYR A 143 -50.23 0.25 20.37
CA TYR A 143 -50.33 -0.37 19.05
C TYR A 143 -49.12 -1.32 18.83
N SER A 144 -49.39 -2.60 18.68
CA SER A 144 -48.39 -3.67 18.65
C SER A 144 -48.67 -4.67 17.52
N GLN A 145 -47.75 -5.60 17.30
CA GLN A 145 -47.85 -6.63 16.26
C GLN A 145 -48.06 -6.03 14.85
N LEU A 146 -47.28 -4.99 14.53
CA LEU A 146 -47.32 -4.39 13.19
C LEU A 146 -47.11 -5.43 12.09
N PRO A 147 -47.80 -5.29 10.95
CA PRO A 147 -47.62 -6.21 9.84
C PRO A 147 -46.19 -6.27 9.37
N VAL A 148 -45.74 -7.46 9.04
CA VAL A 148 -44.46 -7.72 8.36
C VAL A 148 -44.78 -8.48 7.08
N PHE A 149 -44.57 -7.84 5.94
CA PHE A 149 -44.69 -8.42 4.61
C PHE A 149 -43.34 -8.84 4.07
N VAL A 150 -43.18 -10.10 3.69
CA VAL A 150 -41.95 -10.66 3.13
C VAL A 150 -42.25 -11.26 1.77
N GLN A 151 -41.41 -10.91 0.79
CA GLN A 151 -41.39 -11.51 -0.53
C GLN A 151 -39.96 -11.74 -0.97
N GLY A 152 -39.48 -12.96 -0.97
CA GLY A 152 -38.09 -13.31 -1.20
C GLY A 152 -37.18 -12.58 -0.19
N ASN A 153 -36.22 -11.78 -0.68
CA ASN A 153 -35.32 -10.98 0.17
C ASN A 153 -35.88 -9.60 0.56
N ASN A 154 -37.08 -9.24 0.08
CA ASN A 154 -37.69 -7.95 0.39
C ASN A 154 -38.53 -8.05 1.63
N LYS A 155 -38.22 -7.26 2.65
CA LYS A 155 -38.99 -7.14 3.89
C LYS A 155 -39.52 -5.72 4.02
N VAL A 156 -40.85 -5.61 4.26
CA VAL A 156 -41.55 -4.33 4.45
C VAL A 156 -42.37 -4.41 5.74
N GLN A 157 -42.22 -3.40 6.59
CA GLN A 157 -43.00 -3.28 7.83
C GLN A 157 -43.89 -2.05 7.74
N PRO A 158 -45.19 -2.23 7.42
CA PRO A 158 -46.19 -1.15 7.40
C PRO A 158 -46.98 -1.05 8.69
N ASP A 159 -47.78 0.00 8.83
CA ASP A 159 -48.86 0.07 9.84
C ASP A 159 -50.07 -0.75 9.38
N SER A 160 -50.33 -0.73 8.06
CA SER A 160 -51.34 -1.62 7.46
C SER A 160 -51.02 -1.89 5.99
N ILE A 161 -51.47 -3.03 5.49
CA ILE A 161 -51.29 -3.46 4.11
C ILE A 161 -52.54 -4.08 3.55
N ARG A 162 -52.85 -3.74 2.32
CA ARG A 162 -53.88 -4.39 1.50
C ARG A 162 -53.19 -4.95 0.26
N PHE A 163 -53.25 -6.26 0.09
CA PHE A 163 -52.58 -6.98 -0.99
C PHE A 163 -53.59 -7.87 -1.73
N ASN A 164 -53.55 -7.82 -3.06
CA ASN A 164 -54.36 -8.65 -3.91
C ASN A 164 -53.49 -9.71 -4.59
N PHE A 165 -53.78 -10.97 -4.35
CA PHE A 165 -52.97 -12.10 -4.83
C PHE A 165 -53.06 -12.31 -6.34
N GLN A 166 -54.23 -12.06 -6.94
CA GLN A 166 -54.42 -12.26 -8.37
C GLN A 166 -53.69 -11.20 -9.20
N THR A 167 -53.82 -9.92 -8.82
CA THR A 167 -53.16 -8.80 -9.53
C THR A 167 -51.77 -8.53 -9.06
N LYS A 168 -51.32 -9.15 -7.95
CA LYS A 168 -50.03 -8.94 -7.28
C LYS A 168 -49.78 -7.47 -6.86
N LYS A 169 -50.87 -6.66 -6.79
CA LYS A 169 -50.81 -5.25 -6.39
C LYS A 169 -51.04 -5.10 -4.90
N ALA A 170 -50.37 -4.14 -4.29
CA ALA A 170 -50.54 -3.79 -2.89
C ALA A 170 -50.69 -2.28 -2.70
N LEU A 171 -51.45 -1.90 -1.67
CA LEU A 171 -51.48 -0.58 -1.10
C LEU A 171 -51.02 -0.67 0.36
N VAL A 172 -49.95 0.02 0.68
CA VAL A 172 -49.24 -0.10 1.95
C VAL A 172 -49.18 1.27 2.60
N PHE A 173 -49.51 1.37 3.88
CA PHE A 173 -49.51 2.62 4.61
C PHE A 173 -48.40 2.65 5.65
N ASN A 174 -47.69 3.80 5.74
CA ASN A 174 -46.57 4.03 6.63
C ASN A 174 -45.52 2.92 6.58
N SER A 175 -45.08 2.59 5.36
CA SER A 175 -44.12 1.50 5.12
C SER A 175 -42.72 1.87 5.51
N ARG A 176 -42.03 0.97 6.21
CA ARG A 176 -40.60 1.00 6.53
C ARG A 176 -39.91 -0.11 5.75
N THR A 177 -38.92 0.25 4.98
CA THR A 177 -38.14 -0.69 4.13
C THR A 177 -36.67 -0.32 4.20
N SER A 178 -35.83 -1.31 4.43
CA SER A 178 -34.36 -1.13 4.37
C SER A 178 -33.81 -1.93 3.20
N GLN A 179 -33.01 -1.28 2.37
CA GLN A 179 -32.24 -1.95 1.30
C GLN A 179 -30.83 -1.36 1.21
N ASN A 180 -29.85 -2.23 1.33
CA ASN A 180 -28.46 -1.86 1.53
C ASN A 180 -28.42 -0.85 2.71
N ASP A 181 -27.59 0.12 2.73
CA ASP A 181 -27.50 1.10 3.83
C ASP A 181 -28.60 2.18 3.81
N ILE A 182 -29.65 2.06 2.96
CA ILE A 182 -30.72 3.07 2.85
C ILE A 182 -32.01 2.57 3.50
N ASN A 183 -32.49 3.34 4.46
CA ASN A 183 -33.79 3.20 5.08
C ASN A 183 -34.79 4.15 4.41
N MET A 184 -35.94 3.62 4.05
CA MET A 184 -37.03 4.36 3.40
C MET A 184 -38.29 4.30 4.22
N LEU A 185 -38.79 5.47 4.61
CA LEU A 185 -40.13 5.62 5.19
C LEU A 185 -41.04 6.24 4.15
N SER A 186 -42.16 5.60 3.84
CA SER A 186 -43.15 6.13 2.91
C SER A 186 -44.55 6.14 3.53
N GLN A 187 -45.22 7.28 3.43
CA GLN A 187 -46.59 7.39 3.92
C GLN A 187 -47.57 6.44 3.19
N ILE A 188 -47.41 6.37 1.85
CA ILE A 188 -48.23 5.48 1.00
C ILE A 188 -47.30 4.84 -0.02
N THR A 189 -47.28 3.52 -0.07
CA THR A 189 -46.57 2.73 -1.07
C THR A 189 -47.60 1.91 -1.89
N LYS A 190 -47.58 2.09 -3.21
CA LYS A 190 -48.32 1.29 -4.16
C LYS A 190 -47.39 0.31 -4.85
N LYS A 191 -47.56 -0.98 -4.60
CA LYS A 191 -46.92 -2.04 -5.39
C LYS A 191 -47.69 -2.20 -6.70
N GLU A 192 -47.08 -1.98 -7.85
CA GLU A 192 -47.71 -2.14 -9.16
C GLU A 192 -47.52 -3.55 -9.70
N ASN A 193 -46.34 -4.11 -9.48
CA ASN A 193 -45.95 -5.48 -9.78
C ASN A 193 -44.75 -5.88 -8.90
N ASP A 194 -44.15 -7.07 -9.09
CA ASP A 194 -43.04 -7.57 -8.30
C ASP A 194 -41.75 -6.77 -8.43
N SER A 195 -41.67 -5.94 -9.46
CA SER A 195 -40.46 -5.20 -9.75
C SER A 195 -40.56 -3.69 -9.57
N VAL A 196 -41.75 -3.12 -9.38
CA VAL A 196 -41.98 -1.66 -9.37
C VAL A 196 -42.93 -1.23 -8.28
N TYR A 197 -42.48 -0.30 -7.45
CA TYR A 197 -43.23 0.36 -6.41
C TYR A 197 -43.25 1.86 -6.63
N PHE A 198 -44.42 2.49 -6.41
CA PHE A 198 -44.58 3.93 -6.38
C PHE A 198 -44.81 4.38 -4.92
N LEU A 199 -44.00 5.32 -4.48
CA LEU A 199 -44.00 5.81 -3.12
C LEU A 199 -44.41 7.28 -3.08
N ARG A 200 -45.17 7.66 -2.04
CA ARG A 200 -45.62 9.02 -1.81
C ARG A 200 -45.20 9.48 -0.42
N ASN A 201 -44.73 10.72 -0.33
CA ASN A 201 -44.20 11.36 0.89
C ASN A 201 -43.14 10.48 1.56
N VAL A 202 -41.97 10.41 0.92
CA VAL A 202 -40.90 9.48 1.29
C VAL A 202 -39.76 10.19 1.99
N LYS A 203 -39.32 9.66 3.11
CA LYS A 203 -38.07 10.01 3.78
C LYS A 203 -37.03 8.91 3.47
N PHE A 204 -35.85 9.30 3.00
CA PHE A 204 -34.71 8.43 2.76
C PHE A 204 -33.59 8.81 3.73
N THR A 205 -33.04 7.86 4.44
CA THR A 205 -31.97 8.08 5.40
C THR A 205 -31.03 6.88 5.47
N THR A 206 -29.80 7.08 5.94
CA THR A 206 -28.89 6.01 6.35
C THR A 206 -28.82 5.90 7.87
N SER A 207 -29.68 6.64 8.60
CA SER A 207 -29.79 6.53 10.05
C SER A 207 -30.32 5.16 10.47
N GLU A 208 -29.76 4.61 11.53
CA GLU A 208 -30.25 3.40 12.18
C GLU A 208 -31.60 3.63 12.87
N ASN A 209 -31.84 4.85 13.37
CA ASN A 209 -33.12 5.27 13.90
C ASN A 209 -34.04 5.71 12.76
N VAL A 210 -34.84 4.75 12.27
CA VAL A 210 -35.68 4.94 11.08
C VAL A 210 -36.89 5.85 11.36
N ASP A 211 -37.39 5.85 12.57
CA ASP A 211 -38.60 6.62 12.94
C ASP A 211 -38.27 8.10 13.24
N ASP A 212 -37.10 8.38 13.84
CA ASP A 212 -36.62 9.73 14.14
C ASP A 212 -35.15 9.89 13.70
N PRO A 213 -34.92 9.97 12.37
CA PRO A 213 -33.58 10.04 11.81
C PRO A 213 -32.95 11.42 11.98
N GLU A 214 -31.65 11.50 12.30
CA GLU A 214 -30.89 12.75 12.46
C GLU A 214 -30.91 13.59 11.19
N TYR A 215 -31.03 12.93 10.05
CA TYR A 215 -31.20 13.58 8.75
C TYR A 215 -31.99 12.68 7.80
N TYR A 216 -32.65 13.29 6.84
CA TYR A 216 -33.32 12.57 5.77
C TYR A 216 -33.45 13.43 4.49
N PHE A 217 -33.57 12.75 3.38
CA PHE A 217 -34.01 13.34 2.12
C PHE A 217 -35.50 13.12 1.96
N TYR A 218 -36.25 14.20 1.80
CA TYR A 218 -37.69 14.14 1.61
C TYR A 218 -38.08 14.39 0.15
N THR A 219 -38.97 13.55 -0.36
CA THR A 219 -39.56 13.71 -1.69
C THR A 219 -41.04 13.36 -1.66
N ARG A 220 -41.83 14.07 -2.46
CA ARG A 220 -43.26 13.79 -2.57
C ARG A 220 -43.59 12.56 -3.38
N LYS A 221 -42.76 12.18 -4.36
CA LYS A 221 -42.98 11.03 -5.25
C LYS A 221 -41.66 10.35 -5.55
N ALA A 222 -41.65 9.03 -5.42
CA ALA A 222 -40.52 8.22 -5.82
C ALA A 222 -41.01 6.94 -6.55
N LYS A 223 -40.18 6.45 -7.47
CA LYS A 223 -40.29 5.13 -8.09
C LYS A 223 -39.16 4.26 -7.56
N PHE A 224 -39.51 3.19 -6.90
CA PHE A 224 -38.58 2.25 -6.32
C PHE A 224 -38.62 0.95 -7.13
N VAL A 225 -37.43 0.48 -7.52
CA VAL A 225 -37.18 -0.78 -8.18
C VAL A 225 -36.21 -1.56 -7.28
N PRO A 226 -36.69 -2.56 -6.52
CA PRO A 226 -35.87 -3.31 -5.57
C PRO A 226 -34.57 -3.81 -6.18
N GLN A 227 -33.48 -3.77 -5.41
CA GLN A 227 -32.14 -4.21 -5.80
C GLN A 227 -31.53 -3.49 -7.04
N LYS A 228 -32.21 -2.50 -7.59
CA LYS A 228 -31.73 -1.75 -8.78
C LYS A 228 -31.58 -0.26 -8.49
N LYS A 229 -32.70 0.43 -8.20
CA LYS A 229 -32.67 1.90 -8.09
C LYS A 229 -33.90 2.50 -7.44
N VAL A 230 -33.69 3.71 -6.89
CA VAL A 230 -34.76 4.64 -6.56
C VAL A 230 -34.62 5.89 -7.43
N VAL A 231 -35.71 6.32 -8.07
CA VAL A 231 -35.79 7.56 -8.82
C VAL A 231 -36.79 8.47 -8.12
N THR A 232 -36.37 9.68 -7.76
CA THR A 232 -37.21 10.64 -7.04
C THR A 232 -37.50 11.87 -7.87
N GLY A 233 -38.60 12.57 -7.54
CA GLY A 233 -38.85 13.94 -8.01
C GLY A 233 -38.01 14.96 -7.20
N LEU A 234 -38.54 16.17 -7.04
CA LEU A 234 -37.92 17.21 -6.23
C LEU A 234 -37.62 16.66 -4.84
N THR A 235 -36.38 16.69 -4.43
CA THR A 235 -35.87 16.09 -3.19
C THR A 235 -35.12 17.13 -2.40
N ASN A 236 -35.51 17.37 -1.13
CA ASN A 236 -34.83 18.29 -0.24
C ASN A 236 -34.24 17.54 0.95
N MET A 237 -33.07 17.95 1.40
CA MET A 237 -32.42 17.43 2.59
C MET A 237 -32.90 18.18 3.84
N TYR A 238 -33.20 17.42 4.89
CA TYR A 238 -33.54 17.89 6.23
C TYR A 238 -32.49 17.37 7.23
N ILE A 239 -32.13 18.19 8.19
CA ILE A 239 -31.28 17.82 9.33
C ILE A 239 -32.04 18.23 10.60
N ALA A 240 -32.31 17.27 11.51
CA ALA A 240 -33.15 17.48 12.70
C ALA A 240 -34.45 18.22 12.35
N ASP A 241 -35.16 17.75 11.32
CA ASP A 241 -36.42 18.29 10.76
C ASP A 241 -36.34 19.74 10.20
N VAL A 242 -35.14 20.34 10.17
CA VAL A 242 -34.91 21.68 9.57
C VAL A 242 -34.51 21.51 8.09
N PRO A 243 -35.24 22.16 7.14
CA PRO A 243 -34.87 22.07 5.73
C PRO A 243 -33.54 22.79 5.46
N THR A 244 -32.66 22.09 4.77
CA THR A 244 -31.40 22.67 4.30
C THR A 244 -31.56 23.29 2.90
N PRO A 245 -30.66 24.16 2.44
CA PRO A 245 -30.69 24.70 1.07
C PRO A 245 -30.29 23.64 0.01
N LEU A 246 -29.98 22.41 0.42
CA LEU A 246 -29.65 21.31 -0.49
C LEU A 246 -30.92 20.72 -1.07
N GLY A 247 -31.30 21.12 -2.28
CA GLY A 247 -32.44 20.62 -3.02
C GLY A 247 -32.02 20.14 -4.41
N LEU A 248 -32.50 18.97 -4.81
CA LEU A 248 -32.27 18.39 -6.12
C LEU A 248 -33.59 18.32 -6.90
N PRO A 249 -33.64 18.81 -8.17
CA PRO A 249 -34.84 18.75 -8.98
C PRO A 249 -35.32 17.31 -9.21
N PHE A 250 -34.40 16.39 -9.28
CA PHE A 250 -34.60 14.93 -9.25
C PHE A 250 -33.35 14.28 -8.66
N ALA A 251 -33.51 13.09 -8.09
CA ALA A 251 -32.39 12.29 -7.61
C ALA A 251 -32.51 10.83 -8.09
N PHE A 252 -31.37 10.22 -8.25
CA PHE A 252 -31.23 8.82 -8.63
C PHE A 252 -30.31 8.14 -7.61
N PHE A 253 -30.82 7.16 -6.89
CA PHE A 253 -30.07 6.38 -5.91
C PHE A 253 -29.91 4.95 -6.44
N PRO A 254 -28.70 4.50 -6.82
CA PRO A 254 -28.46 3.11 -7.17
C PRO A 254 -28.54 2.24 -5.92
N LEU A 255 -29.25 1.13 -6.01
CA LEU A 255 -29.39 0.15 -4.93
C LEU A 255 -28.73 -1.20 -5.28
N ALA A 256 -28.07 -1.27 -6.41
CA ALA A 256 -27.38 -2.48 -6.82
C ALA A 256 -26.02 -2.55 -6.12
N ASP A 257 -25.58 -3.74 -5.73
CA ASP A 257 -24.23 -4.02 -5.25
C ASP A 257 -23.17 -3.84 -6.35
N THR A 258 -23.60 -3.61 -7.58
CA THR A 258 -22.71 -3.35 -8.73
C THR A 258 -22.33 -1.89 -8.79
N ARG A 259 -21.07 -1.62 -9.08
CA ARG A 259 -20.54 -0.26 -9.28
C ARG A 259 -21.31 0.44 -10.41
N ALA A 260 -21.81 1.65 -10.16
CA ALA A 260 -22.51 2.45 -11.14
C ALA A 260 -21.71 3.71 -11.48
N SER A 261 -21.68 4.07 -12.76
CA SER A 261 -21.09 5.34 -13.22
C SER A 261 -21.92 6.53 -12.74
N GLY A 262 -21.25 7.65 -12.39
CA GLY A 262 -21.93 8.83 -11.87
C GLY A 262 -21.05 10.06 -11.74
N PHE A 263 -21.69 11.21 -11.50
CA PHE A 263 -21.00 12.47 -11.25
C PHE A 263 -20.44 12.50 -9.83
N VAL A 264 -19.20 13.02 -9.69
CA VAL A 264 -18.55 13.31 -8.41
C VAL A 264 -18.76 14.80 -8.15
N ILE A 265 -19.42 15.11 -7.03
CA ILE A 265 -19.73 16.49 -6.64
C ILE A 265 -18.45 17.18 -6.18
N PRO A 266 -18.12 18.38 -6.71
CA PRO A 266 -16.91 19.10 -6.30
C PRO A 266 -17.03 19.65 -4.88
N ASN A 267 -15.88 19.68 -4.19
CA ASN A 267 -15.74 20.45 -2.97
C ASN A 267 -15.65 21.95 -3.32
N ILE A 268 -16.40 22.77 -2.61
CA ILE A 268 -16.41 24.23 -2.76
C ILE A 268 -15.70 24.84 -1.56
N GLY A 269 -14.83 25.80 -1.81
CA GLY A 269 -14.12 26.47 -0.72
C GLY A 269 -13.40 27.73 -1.19
N GLU A 270 -12.62 28.31 -0.30
CA GLU A 270 -11.85 29.52 -0.49
C GLU A 270 -10.39 29.28 -0.12
N ASN A 271 -9.49 29.83 -0.92
CA ASN A 271 -8.04 29.84 -0.69
C ASN A 271 -7.55 31.28 -0.73
N ASN A 272 -6.79 31.70 0.30
CA ASN A 272 -6.32 33.07 0.42
C ASN A 272 -5.47 33.57 -0.77
N ASN A 273 -4.74 32.66 -1.41
CA ASN A 273 -3.82 33.00 -2.50
C ASN A 273 -4.41 32.81 -3.90
N ARG A 274 -5.49 31.99 -4.05
CA ARG A 274 -6.06 31.62 -5.33
C ARG A 274 -7.54 31.92 -5.49
N GLY A 275 -8.17 32.44 -4.43
CA GLY A 275 -9.60 32.78 -4.41
C GLY A 275 -10.50 31.55 -4.20
N PHE A 276 -11.72 31.62 -4.70
CA PHE A 276 -12.69 30.54 -4.60
C PHE A 276 -12.29 29.36 -5.48
N PHE A 277 -12.65 28.15 -5.06
CA PHE A 277 -12.35 26.95 -5.81
C PHE A 277 -13.49 25.94 -5.87
N LEU A 278 -13.47 25.17 -6.96
CA LEU A 278 -14.16 23.91 -7.13
C LEU A 278 -13.09 22.82 -7.25
N GLN A 279 -13.04 21.86 -6.33
CA GLN A 279 -12.04 20.80 -6.32
C GLN A 279 -12.66 19.43 -6.35
N ASN A 280 -11.95 18.47 -7.00
CA ASN A 280 -12.32 17.06 -7.07
C ASN A 280 -13.73 16.84 -7.67
N GLY A 281 -14.21 17.74 -8.54
CA GLY A 281 -15.42 17.55 -9.29
C GLY A 281 -15.16 16.75 -10.56
N GLY A 282 -16.08 15.86 -10.95
CA GLY A 282 -15.85 15.09 -12.16
C GLY A 282 -16.83 13.96 -12.39
N TYR A 283 -16.32 12.87 -12.95
CA TYR A 283 -17.14 11.72 -13.29
C TYR A 283 -16.42 10.39 -13.00
N TYR A 284 -17.13 9.48 -12.39
CA TYR A 284 -16.71 8.10 -12.14
C TYR A 284 -17.30 7.19 -13.23
N PHE A 285 -16.44 6.45 -13.92
CA PHE A 285 -16.79 5.46 -14.92
C PHE A 285 -16.63 4.06 -14.35
N ALA A 286 -17.69 3.34 -14.14
CA ALA A 286 -17.67 1.90 -13.91
C ALA A 286 -17.49 1.18 -15.25
N VAL A 287 -16.23 1.02 -15.69
CA VAL A 287 -15.90 0.49 -17.01
C VAL A 287 -16.34 -0.97 -17.13
N ASN A 288 -15.98 -1.79 -16.13
CA ASN A 288 -16.41 -3.18 -15.98
C ASN A 288 -16.13 -3.66 -14.52
N ASP A 289 -16.38 -4.93 -14.25
CA ASP A 289 -16.19 -5.52 -12.90
C ASP A 289 -14.72 -5.51 -12.43
N TYR A 290 -13.77 -5.33 -13.34
CA TYR A 290 -12.34 -5.44 -13.08
C TYR A 290 -11.62 -4.10 -13.08
N VAL A 291 -12.17 -3.09 -13.72
CA VAL A 291 -11.52 -1.79 -13.94
C VAL A 291 -12.51 -0.67 -13.75
N ASP A 292 -12.13 0.34 -12.99
CA ASP A 292 -12.84 1.61 -12.92
C ASP A 292 -11.93 2.78 -13.34
N LEU A 293 -12.54 3.91 -13.64
CA LEU A 293 -11.86 5.15 -14.02
C LEU A 293 -12.59 6.34 -13.41
N THR A 294 -11.87 7.16 -12.68
CA THR A 294 -12.37 8.42 -12.14
C THR A 294 -11.61 9.58 -12.78
N VAL A 295 -12.32 10.51 -13.38
CA VAL A 295 -11.74 11.73 -13.95
C VAL A 295 -12.22 12.90 -13.13
N LEU A 296 -11.32 13.65 -12.51
CA LEU A 296 -11.61 14.77 -11.63
C LEU A 296 -10.90 16.04 -12.11
N GLY A 297 -11.56 17.15 -11.94
CA GLY A 297 -11.03 18.47 -12.24
C GLY A 297 -11.04 19.38 -11.01
N ASP A 298 -10.09 20.29 -11.01
CA ASP A 298 -9.95 21.37 -10.02
C ASP A 298 -9.92 22.70 -10.78
N TYR A 299 -10.62 23.71 -10.28
CA TYR A 299 -10.61 25.06 -10.85
C TYR A 299 -10.62 26.12 -9.77
N TYR A 300 -9.81 27.15 -9.95
CA TYR A 300 -9.69 28.31 -9.04
C TYR A 300 -9.98 29.61 -9.78
N THR A 301 -10.50 30.59 -9.08
CA THR A 301 -10.88 31.89 -9.66
C THR A 301 -9.71 32.69 -10.20
N ASN A 302 -8.47 32.45 -9.73
CA ASN A 302 -7.27 33.06 -10.32
C ASN A 302 -6.81 32.40 -11.63
N GLY A 303 -7.53 31.39 -12.15
CA GLY A 303 -7.20 30.68 -13.38
C GLY A 303 -6.30 29.45 -13.18
N SER A 304 -5.91 29.10 -11.94
CA SER A 304 -5.26 27.81 -11.69
C SER A 304 -6.24 26.67 -11.90
N TYR A 305 -5.76 25.56 -12.49
CA TYR A 305 -6.57 24.35 -12.71
C TYR A 305 -5.76 23.08 -12.54
N GLY A 306 -6.45 21.99 -12.26
CA GLY A 306 -5.89 20.66 -12.15
C GLY A 306 -6.78 19.63 -12.84
N LEU A 307 -6.17 18.57 -13.35
CA LEU A 307 -6.83 17.38 -13.87
C LEU A 307 -6.25 16.15 -13.21
N ARG A 308 -7.09 15.25 -12.76
CA ARG A 308 -6.70 13.97 -12.17
C ARG A 308 -7.46 12.82 -12.80
N MET A 309 -6.76 11.75 -13.12
CA MET A 309 -7.31 10.49 -13.57
C MET A 309 -6.85 9.40 -12.60
N ASP A 310 -7.79 8.75 -11.94
CA ASP A 310 -7.53 7.62 -11.05
C ASP A 310 -8.23 6.38 -11.63
N SER A 311 -7.52 5.26 -11.68
CA SER A 311 -8.06 3.98 -12.13
C SER A 311 -7.61 2.88 -11.19
N ASP A 312 -8.57 2.16 -10.65
CA ASP A 312 -8.34 0.94 -9.88
C ASP A 312 -8.67 -0.28 -10.74
N TYR A 313 -7.80 -1.27 -10.70
CA TYR A 313 -8.04 -2.51 -11.42
C TYR A 313 -7.65 -3.71 -10.56
N ALA A 314 -8.48 -4.75 -10.61
CA ALA A 314 -8.25 -5.98 -9.88
C ALA A 314 -8.83 -7.18 -10.62
N LEU A 315 -8.00 -8.21 -10.84
CA LEU A 315 -8.45 -9.51 -11.28
C LEU A 315 -8.24 -10.49 -10.12
N ARG A 316 -9.33 -10.94 -9.52
CA ARG A 316 -9.30 -11.77 -8.31
C ARG A 316 -8.38 -12.97 -8.49
N TYR A 317 -7.53 -13.23 -7.50
CA TYR A 317 -6.50 -14.27 -7.48
C TYR A 317 -5.41 -14.16 -8.55
N LYS A 318 -5.33 -13.05 -9.31
CA LYS A 318 -4.26 -12.85 -10.30
C LYS A 318 -3.42 -11.61 -10.01
N PHE A 319 -4.02 -10.44 -10.00
CA PHE A 319 -3.32 -9.18 -9.73
C PHE A 319 -4.28 -8.08 -9.32
N ARG A 320 -3.71 -7.06 -8.71
CA ARG A 320 -4.39 -5.82 -8.40
C ARG A 320 -3.44 -4.64 -8.60
N GLY A 321 -3.99 -3.49 -8.90
CA GLY A 321 -3.21 -2.27 -9.01
C GLY A 321 -4.07 -1.03 -9.09
N ASN A 322 -3.39 0.11 -9.01
CA ASN A 322 -3.99 1.42 -9.21
C ASN A 322 -3.05 2.31 -10.02
N LEU A 323 -3.63 3.15 -10.86
CA LEU A 323 -2.95 4.16 -11.65
C LEU A 323 -3.57 5.51 -11.35
N SER A 324 -2.75 6.50 -10.99
CA SER A 324 -3.16 7.89 -10.79
C SER A 324 -2.26 8.79 -11.63
N VAL A 325 -2.86 9.58 -12.48
CA VAL A 325 -2.16 10.58 -13.29
C VAL A 325 -2.74 11.94 -12.97
N ARG A 326 -1.86 12.88 -12.66
CA ARG A 326 -2.24 14.22 -12.29
C ARG A 326 -1.45 15.25 -13.06
N TYR A 327 -2.15 16.30 -13.49
CA TYR A 327 -1.59 17.49 -14.11
C TYR A 327 -2.19 18.74 -13.47
N GLU A 328 -1.39 19.70 -13.12
CA GLU A 328 -1.81 20.96 -12.52
C GLU A 328 -1.09 22.12 -13.20
N ASN A 329 -1.84 23.19 -13.46
CA ASN A 329 -1.28 24.48 -13.90
C ASN A 329 -1.61 25.51 -12.83
N LEU A 330 -0.59 25.96 -12.15
CA LEU A 330 -0.71 26.85 -11.00
C LEU A 330 -0.28 28.26 -11.37
N ILE A 331 -1.12 29.22 -11.01
CA ILE A 331 -0.87 30.64 -11.15
C ILE A 331 -0.77 31.23 -9.75
N ASN A 332 0.31 31.94 -9.48
CA ASN A 332 0.47 32.70 -8.25
C ASN A 332 0.53 34.18 -8.63
N SER A 333 -0.18 35.03 -7.83
CA SER A 333 -0.35 36.43 -8.09
C SER A 333 -1.12 36.76 -9.38
N GLU A 334 -1.24 38.00 -9.73
CA GLU A 334 -1.95 38.49 -10.92
C GLU A 334 -0.96 38.86 -12.03
N ARG A 335 -1.37 38.71 -13.28
CA ARG A 335 -0.53 39.08 -14.43
C ARG A 335 -0.21 40.58 -14.39
N GLY A 336 1.08 40.89 -14.49
CA GLY A 336 1.59 42.25 -14.45
C GLY A 336 2.23 42.65 -13.13
N PHE A 337 2.08 41.85 -12.07
CA PHE A 337 2.81 42.05 -10.83
C PHE A 337 4.17 41.35 -10.85
N PRO A 338 5.18 41.88 -10.11
CA PRO A 338 6.54 41.33 -10.10
C PRO A 338 6.65 39.89 -9.56
N ASP A 339 5.67 39.46 -8.75
CA ASP A 339 5.58 38.15 -8.13
C ASP A 339 4.71 37.16 -8.93
N PHE A 340 4.29 37.56 -10.15
CA PHE A 340 3.55 36.67 -11.03
C PHE A 340 4.40 35.45 -11.42
N THR A 341 3.93 34.27 -11.14
CA THR A 341 4.55 33.01 -11.57
C THR A 341 3.50 32.04 -12.06
N GLN A 342 3.84 31.30 -13.10
CA GLN A 342 3.02 30.19 -13.61
C GLN A 342 3.89 28.93 -13.64
N SER A 343 3.40 27.84 -13.08
CA SER A 343 4.09 26.56 -13.04
C SER A 343 3.16 25.41 -13.42
N SER A 344 3.67 24.52 -14.27
CA SER A 344 2.99 23.27 -14.62
C SER A 344 3.63 22.12 -13.83
N LEU A 345 2.79 21.37 -13.15
CA LEU A 345 3.20 20.26 -12.32
C LEU A 345 2.50 18.99 -12.81
N TYR A 346 3.20 17.88 -12.76
CA TYR A 346 2.61 16.57 -13.04
C TYR A 346 3.07 15.55 -12.01
N ASN A 347 2.27 14.50 -11.82
CA ASN A 347 2.64 13.35 -11.01
C ASN A 347 1.94 12.10 -11.57
N ILE A 348 2.69 11.03 -11.68
CA ILE A 348 2.24 9.70 -12.12
C ILE A 348 2.54 8.72 -11.00
N ARG A 349 1.51 8.09 -10.48
CA ARG A 349 1.61 7.00 -9.51
C ARG A 349 1.02 5.74 -10.11
N TRP A 350 1.78 4.67 -10.08
CA TRP A 350 1.31 3.37 -10.52
C TRP A 350 1.77 2.30 -9.55
N ARG A 351 0.84 1.57 -9.00
CA ARG A 351 1.12 0.42 -8.16
C ARG A 351 0.49 -0.82 -8.79
N HIS A 352 1.28 -1.86 -8.91
CA HIS A 352 0.83 -3.15 -9.41
C HIS A 352 1.43 -4.26 -8.56
N THR A 353 0.59 -5.20 -8.16
CA THR A 353 1.02 -6.37 -7.38
C THR A 353 0.36 -7.61 -7.93
N GLN A 354 1.17 -8.57 -8.34
CA GLN A 354 0.73 -9.90 -8.75
C GLN A 354 0.54 -10.79 -7.53
N ASP A 355 -0.51 -11.62 -7.51
CA ASP A 355 -0.71 -12.62 -6.47
C ASP A 355 0.33 -13.74 -6.61
N PRO A 356 1.14 -14.03 -5.57
CA PRO A 356 2.17 -15.07 -5.63
C PRO A 356 1.62 -16.48 -5.91
N LYS A 357 0.34 -16.71 -5.64
CA LYS A 357 -0.32 -18.02 -5.86
C LYS A 357 -0.60 -18.35 -7.33
N VAL A 358 -0.64 -17.31 -8.19
CA VAL A 358 -0.91 -17.50 -9.63
C VAL A 358 0.21 -18.23 -10.33
N ASN A 359 1.43 -17.78 -10.08
CA ASN A 359 2.63 -18.36 -10.66
C ASN A 359 3.79 -18.20 -9.68
N PRO A 360 4.13 -19.25 -8.92
CA PRO A 360 5.22 -19.22 -7.97
C PRO A 360 6.59 -18.91 -8.58
N SER A 361 6.77 -19.25 -9.87
CA SER A 361 8.05 -19.06 -10.58
C SER A 361 8.21 -17.69 -11.22
N THR A 362 7.14 -16.88 -11.30
CA THR A 362 7.16 -15.57 -11.96
C THR A 362 6.53 -14.53 -11.08
N ARG A 363 7.21 -13.39 -10.90
CA ARG A 363 6.69 -12.27 -10.11
C ARG A 363 6.88 -10.96 -10.87
N PHE A 364 5.78 -10.23 -11.05
CA PHE A 364 5.80 -8.88 -11.55
C PHE A 364 5.25 -7.92 -10.49
N SER A 365 5.97 -6.81 -10.26
CA SER A 365 5.52 -5.75 -9.36
C SER A 365 5.96 -4.38 -9.88
N ALA A 366 5.11 -3.38 -9.67
CA ALA A 366 5.42 -1.99 -9.97
C ALA A 366 5.00 -1.09 -8.81
N SER A 367 5.88 -0.15 -8.48
CA SER A 367 5.62 0.94 -7.54
C SER A 367 6.25 2.19 -8.13
N VAL A 368 5.48 2.92 -8.92
CA VAL A 368 5.93 4.12 -9.63
C VAL A 368 5.40 5.36 -8.91
N ASN A 369 6.29 6.29 -8.61
CA ASN A 369 5.96 7.64 -8.16
C ASN A 369 6.95 8.61 -8.84
N LEU A 370 6.50 9.21 -9.92
CA LEU A 370 7.28 10.03 -10.83
C LEU A 370 6.55 11.34 -11.05
N GLY A 371 7.25 12.46 -11.05
CA GLY A 371 6.63 13.76 -11.27
C GLY A 371 7.60 14.92 -11.18
N SER A 372 7.09 16.12 -11.32
CA SER A 372 7.86 17.35 -11.14
C SER A 372 8.42 17.44 -9.72
N SER A 373 9.67 17.85 -9.54
CA SER A 373 10.30 17.98 -8.22
C SER A 373 9.52 18.90 -7.27
N ARG A 374 8.84 19.91 -7.81
CA ARG A 374 8.03 20.85 -7.03
C ARG A 374 6.63 20.33 -6.68
N TYR A 375 6.21 19.19 -7.23
CA TYR A 375 4.87 18.66 -7.04
C TYR A 375 4.51 18.46 -5.56
N LEU A 376 5.38 17.83 -4.78
CA LEU A 376 5.14 17.56 -3.36
C LEU A 376 5.01 18.83 -2.51
N GLN A 377 5.62 19.93 -2.96
CA GLN A 377 5.62 21.21 -2.24
C GLN A 377 4.51 22.15 -2.67
N GLN A 378 4.14 22.15 -3.95
CA GLN A 378 3.28 23.17 -4.55
C GLN A 378 1.89 22.67 -4.99
N SER A 379 1.66 21.37 -5.10
CA SER A 379 0.39 20.82 -5.55
C SER A 379 -0.79 21.28 -4.69
N ILE A 380 -1.88 21.66 -5.36
CA ILE A 380 -3.11 22.17 -4.73
C ILE A 380 -3.86 21.11 -3.90
N ASN A 381 -3.58 19.85 -4.12
CA ASN A 381 -4.25 18.74 -3.44
C ASN A 381 -3.37 18.06 -2.39
N GLN A 382 -2.17 18.55 -2.15
CA GLN A 382 -1.32 18.08 -1.05
C GLN A 382 -1.79 18.73 0.26
N THR A 383 -2.64 18.02 0.98
CA THR A 383 -3.17 18.45 2.28
C THR A 383 -2.33 17.96 3.46
N ASN A 384 -1.41 17.03 3.21
CA ASN A 384 -0.58 16.41 4.23
C ASN A 384 0.77 17.13 4.33
N ASN A 385 1.04 17.75 5.49
CA ASN A 385 2.33 18.40 5.75
C ASN A 385 3.51 17.42 5.73
N ALA A 386 3.30 16.14 6.02
CA ALA A 386 4.32 15.10 5.95
C ALA A 386 4.86 14.90 4.52
N SER A 387 4.00 14.93 3.51
CA SER A 387 4.42 14.79 2.12
C SER A 387 5.30 15.95 1.63
N GLN A 388 5.18 17.13 2.24
CA GLN A 388 6.04 18.30 1.93
C GLN A 388 7.45 18.14 2.47
N LEU A 389 7.65 17.28 3.48
CA LEU A 389 8.96 16.98 4.05
C LEU A 389 9.71 15.87 3.29
N VAL A 390 9.02 15.19 2.37
CA VAL A 390 9.62 14.16 1.53
C VAL A 390 10.43 14.81 0.41
N ASN A 391 11.74 14.54 0.42
CA ASN A 391 12.67 15.09 -0.55
C ASN A 391 12.98 14.13 -1.70
N THR A 392 12.36 12.96 -1.74
CA THR A 392 12.68 11.92 -2.71
C THR A 392 11.41 11.32 -3.32
N LEU A 393 11.35 11.31 -4.65
CA LEU A 393 10.41 10.49 -5.40
C LEU A 393 11.15 9.23 -5.84
N SER A 394 10.57 8.06 -5.60
CA SER A 394 11.18 6.79 -5.98
C SER A 394 10.21 5.91 -6.75
N SER A 395 10.73 5.22 -7.78
CA SER A 395 9.96 4.28 -8.58
C SER A 395 10.75 3.00 -8.79
N SER A 396 10.05 1.88 -8.81
CA SER A 396 10.61 0.58 -9.13
C SER A 396 9.57 -0.25 -9.88
N VAL A 397 9.95 -0.75 -11.03
CA VAL A 397 9.21 -1.77 -11.78
C VAL A 397 10.10 -2.98 -11.86
N SER A 398 9.64 -4.14 -11.42
CA SER A 398 10.47 -5.33 -11.36
C SER A 398 9.74 -6.56 -11.87
N TYR A 399 10.47 -7.36 -12.61
CA TYR A 399 10.08 -8.67 -13.07
C TYR A 399 11.12 -9.71 -12.61
N ALA A 400 10.69 -10.76 -11.96
CA ALA A 400 11.55 -11.84 -11.53
C ALA A 400 11.00 -13.18 -12.01
N LYS A 401 11.89 -14.07 -12.45
CA LYS A 401 11.56 -15.42 -12.88
C LYS A 401 12.57 -16.42 -12.33
N SER A 402 12.08 -17.44 -11.69
CA SER A 402 12.85 -18.61 -11.27
C SER A 402 12.56 -19.75 -12.24
N PHE A 403 13.62 -20.30 -12.82
CA PHE A 403 13.53 -21.48 -13.70
C PHE A 403 13.78 -22.70 -12.83
N ASP A 404 12.90 -23.67 -12.94
CA ASP A 404 13.01 -24.97 -12.25
C ASP A 404 13.92 -25.92 -13.03
N THR A 405 15.19 -25.56 -13.05
CA THR A 405 16.30 -26.32 -13.69
C THR A 405 17.28 -26.78 -12.64
N GLU A 406 18.08 -27.76 -12.91
CA GLU A 406 19.19 -28.17 -12.06
C GLU A 406 20.53 -27.89 -12.78
N PRO A 407 21.29 -26.87 -12.36
CA PRO A 407 21.06 -25.95 -11.24
C PRO A 407 19.95 -24.93 -11.50
N ALA A 408 19.26 -24.48 -10.45
CA ALA A 408 18.21 -23.47 -10.57
C ALA A 408 18.78 -22.13 -11.10
N ILE A 409 18.05 -21.53 -12.05
CA ILE A 409 18.41 -20.23 -12.63
C ILE A 409 17.39 -19.20 -12.15
N GLN A 410 17.89 -18.09 -11.64
CA GLN A 410 17.07 -16.96 -11.26
C GLN A 410 17.40 -15.78 -12.18
N PHE A 411 16.36 -15.14 -12.67
CA PHE A 411 16.46 -13.96 -13.52
C PHE A 411 15.59 -12.86 -12.94
N SER A 412 16.12 -11.64 -12.87
CA SER A 412 15.34 -10.46 -12.54
C SER A 412 15.73 -9.29 -13.43
N ALA A 413 14.75 -8.52 -13.85
CA ALA A 413 14.92 -7.26 -14.55
C ALA A 413 14.14 -6.17 -13.83
N ALA A 414 14.75 -5.05 -13.58
CA ALA A 414 14.12 -3.92 -12.90
C ALA A 414 14.44 -2.61 -13.63
N ALA A 415 13.48 -1.70 -13.54
CA ALA A 415 13.66 -0.30 -13.84
C ALA A 415 13.51 0.49 -12.54
N THR A 416 14.49 1.27 -12.16
CA THR A 416 14.46 2.09 -10.94
C THR A 416 14.64 3.56 -11.27
N HIS A 417 14.01 4.40 -10.47
CA HIS A 417 14.07 5.83 -10.55
C HIS A 417 14.12 6.40 -9.14
N SER A 418 15.02 7.36 -8.92
CA SER A 418 15.13 8.13 -7.68
C SER A 418 15.39 9.59 -8.02
N GLN A 419 14.52 10.48 -7.54
CA GLN A 419 14.58 11.91 -7.81
C GLN A 419 14.65 12.67 -6.51
N ASN A 420 15.67 13.49 -6.33
CA ASN A 420 15.77 14.40 -5.20
C ASN A 420 15.01 15.68 -5.53
N THR A 421 13.95 15.98 -4.79
CA THR A 421 13.07 17.12 -5.04
C THR A 421 13.68 18.49 -4.74
N GLN A 422 14.75 18.55 -3.94
CA GLN A 422 15.46 19.81 -3.63
C GLN A 422 16.54 20.13 -4.64
N THR A 423 17.40 19.14 -4.96
CA THR A 423 18.49 19.31 -5.93
C THR A 423 18.05 19.14 -7.37
N GLN A 424 16.83 18.62 -7.58
CA GLN A 424 16.23 18.29 -8.89
C GLN A 424 17.02 17.23 -9.67
N VAL A 425 17.92 16.51 -9.00
CA VAL A 425 18.71 15.43 -9.61
C VAL A 425 17.89 14.16 -9.68
N ILE A 426 17.88 13.55 -10.85
CA ILE A 426 17.19 12.29 -11.16
C ILE A 426 18.25 11.24 -11.48
N ASN A 427 18.23 10.14 -10.76
CA ASN A 427 19.01 8.95 -11.02
C ASN A 427 18.09 7.82 -11.46
N MET A 428 18.39 7.19 -12.59
CA MET A 428 17.63 6.08 -13.12
C MET A 428 18.54 4.92 -13.50
N SER A 429 18.07 3.71 -13.26
CA SER A 429 18.67 2.50 -13.85
C SER A 429 17.62 1.84 -14.74
N LEU A 430 17.88 1.76 -16.03
CA LEU A 430 16.94 1.28 -17.03
C LEU A 430 17.65 0.60 -18.21
N PRO A 431 17.66 -0.71 -18.31
CA PRO A 431 17.30 -1.69 -17.29
C PRO A 431 18.41 -1.96 -16.24
N ASN A 432 18.04 -2.56 -15.11
CA ASN A 432 18.93 -3.28 -14.22
C ASN A 432 18.56 -4.76 -14.30
N ILE A 433 19.46 -5.59 -14.83
CA ILE A 433 19.24 -7.02 -15.06
C ILE A 433 20.16 -7.79 -14.14
N ASN A 434 19.61 -8.74 -13.41
CA ASN A 434 20.37 -9.67 -12.59
C ASN A 434 19.98 -11.11 -13.01
N ALA A 435 20.98 -11.92 -13.30
CA ALA A 435 20.79 -13.33 -13.52
C ALA A 435 21.79 -14.13 -12.68
N SER A 436 21.32 -15.18 -12.05
CA SER A 436 22.17 -16.06 -11.25
C SER A 436 21.87 -17.51 -11.51
N ILE A 437 22.93 -18.31 -11.58
CA ILE A 437 22.87 -19.77 -11.57
C ILE A 437 23.20 -20.21 -10.14
N SER A 438 22.29 -20.98 -9.55
CA SER A 438 22.46 -21.47 -8.18
C SER A 438 23.73 -22.31 -8.03
N ARG A 439 24.20 -22.39 -6.79
CA ARG A 439 25.44 -23.08 -6.41
C ARG A 439 25.52 -24.50 -6.97
N ILE A 440 26.56 -24.76 -7.74
CA ILE A 440 26.91 -26.08 -8.28
C ILE A 440 28.00 -26.67 -7.40
N PHE A 441 27.91 -27.95 -7.10
CA PHE A 441 28.90 -28.71 -6.35
C PHE A 441 29.48 -29.83 -7.27
N PRO A 442 30.51 -29.54 -8.06
CA PRO A 442 30.98 -30.46 -9.09
C PRO A 442 31.49 -31.80 -8.55
N PHE A 443 31.96 -31.81 -7.30
CA PHE A 443 32.55 -33.00 -6.68
C PHE A 443 31.68 -33.60 -5.58
N ALA A 444 30.43 -33.17 -5.48
CA ALA A 444 29.50 -33.75 -4.51
C ALA A 444 29.03 -35.14 -4.95
N PRO A 445 28.86 -36.11 -4.04
CA PRO A 445 28.22 -37.35 -4.37
C PRO A 445 26.76 -37.11 -4.77
N LYS A 446 26.24 -37.92 -5.68
CA LYS A 446 24.84 -37.84 -6.09
C LYS A 446 23.87 -38.06 -4.92
N ASP A 447 24.25 -38.99 -4.02
CA ASP A 447 23.46 -39.31 -2.84
C ASP A 447 24.33 -39.19 -1.57
N GLY A 448 23.74 -38.62 -0.49
CA GLY A 448 24.36 -38.53 0.80
C GLY A 448 24.93 -37.14 1.17
N ALA A 449 25.43 -37.03 2.40
CA ALA A 449 25.98 -35.77 2.91
C ALA A 449 27.38 -35.47 2.37
N LYS A 450 27.64 -34.27 1.95
CA LYS A 450 28.95 -33.77 1.49
C LYS A 450 29.99 -33.84 2.60
N LYS A 451 31.15 -34.39 2.37
CA LYS A 451 32.22 -34.57 3.36
C LYS A 451 33.53 -33.95 2.88
N GLY A 452 34.25 -33.35 3.85
CA GLY A 452 35.60 -32.80 3.60
C GLY A 452 35.61 -31.56 2.70
N VAL A 453 36.83 -31.22 2.25
CA VAL A 453 37.11 -29.99 1.51
C VAL A 453 36.63 -30.07 0.06
N PHE A 454 36.94 -31.19 -0.61
CA PHE A 454 36.71 -31.32 -2.06
C PHE A 454 35.21 -31.41 -2.40
N GLN A 455 34.43 -32.17 -1.66
CA GLN A 455 33.00 -32.34 -1.95
C GLN A 455 32.18 -31.07 -1.67
N ASN A 456 32.73 -30.17 -0.86
CA ASN A 456 32.13 -28.86 -0.55
C ASN A 456 32.60 -27.75 -1.49
N ILE A 457 33.46 -28.04 -2.44
CA ILE A 457 33.81 -27.07 -3.50
C ILE A 457 32.56 -26.73 -4.27
N ASN A 458 32.25 -25.46 -4.33
CA ASN A 458 31.07 -24.93 -5.02
C ASN A 458 31.45 -23.73 -5.86
N LEU A 459 30.75 -23.57 -6.95
CA LEU A 459 30.81 -22.40 -7.81
C LEU A 459 29.40 -21.89 -8.09
N GLN A 460 29.28 -20.62 -8.28
CA GLN A 460 28.07 -19.93 -8.68
C GLN A 460 28.41 -19.01 -9.85
N TYR A 461 27.43 -18.65 -10.64
CA TYR A 461 27.60 -17.63 -11.67
C TYR A 461 26.53 -16.57 -11.51
N ASP A 462 26.97 -15.33 -11.37
CA ASP A 462 26.10 -14.18 -11.24
C ASP A 462 26.45 -13.16 -12.34
N VAL A 463 25.44 -12.56 -12.96
CA VAL A 463 25.61 -11.45 -13.87
C VAL A 463 24.69 -10.33 -13.49
N THR A 464 25.23 -9.13 -13.43
CA THR A 464 24.48 -7.89 -13.23
C THR A 464 24.79 -6.95 -14.40
N ALA A 465 23.77 -6.56 -15.15
CA ALA A 465 23.90 -5.57 -16.21
C ALA A 465 23.00 -4.37 -15.90
N GLU A 466 23.54 -3.19 -16.01
CA GLU A 466 22.88 -1.95 -15.65
C GLU A 466 23.17 -0.87 -16.68
N ASN A 467 22.13 -0.09 -16.99
CA ASN A 467 22.26 1.15 -17.74
C ASN A 467 21.76 2.30 -16.86
N ARG A 468 22.64 3.17 -16.44
CA ARG A 468 22.40 4.27 -15.51
C ARG A 468 22.31 5.60 -16.23
N PHE A 469 21.37 6.42 -15.80
CA PHE A 469 21.17 7.79 -16.24
C PHE A 469 21.19 8.72 -15.04
N THR A 470 21.94 9.79 -15.12
CA THR A 470 21.87 10.90 -14.16
C THR A 470 21.50 12.16 -14.92
N THR A 471 20.39 12.80 -14.52
CA THR A 471 19.83 13.95 -15.21
C THR A 471 19.15 14.90 -14.23
N THR A 472 18.53 15.95 -14.73
CA THR A 472 17.72 16.91 -13.96
C THR A 472 16.30 16.99 -14.53
N ASP A 473 15.34 17.57 -13.78
CA ASP A 473 13.98 17.79 -14.24
C ASP A 473 13.89 18.44 -15.64
N SER A 474 14.79 19.39 -15.93
CA SER A 474 14.79 20.14 -17.19
C SER A 474 15.23 19.32 -18.39
N LEU A 475 16.02 18.27 -18.18
CA LEU A 475 16.59 17.38 -19.21
C LEU A 475 15.90 16.02 -19.25
N PHE A 476 14.90 15.79 -18.40
CA PHE A 476 14.23 14.52 -18.28
C PHE A 476 13.55 14.08 -19.59
N PHE A 477 13.88 12.89 -20.08
CA PHE A 477 13.50 12.33 -21.39
C PHE A 477 13.93 13.14 -22.63
N LYS A 478 14.88 14.07 -22.49
CA LYS A 478 15.51 14.74 -23.63
C LYS A 478 16.73 13.96 -24.15
N PRO A 479 17.18 14.23 -25.40
CA PRO A 479 18.35 13.55 -25.99
C PRO A 479 19.60 13.57 -25.11
N GLU A 480 19.86 14.68 -24.44
CA GLU A 480 21.03 14.91 -23.60
C GLU A 480 21.07 13.92 -22.41
N MET A 481 19.91 13.51 -21.89
CA MET A 481 19.83 12.48 -20.86
C MET A 481 20.37 11.13 -21.38
N PHE A 482 20.04 10.77 -22.62
CA PHE A 482 20.44 9.49 -23.20
C PHE A 482 21.89 9.48 -23.65
N GLU A 483 22.45 10.63 -24.01
CA GLU A 483 23.88 10.79 -24.31
C GLU A 483 24.74 10.56 -23.06
N GLY A 484 24.23 10.98 -21.89
CA GLY A 484 24.86 10.76 -20.59
C GLY A 484 24.76 9.33 -20.05
N ALA A 485 24.14 8.39 -20.78
CA ALA A 485 23.93 7.02 -20.32
C ALA A 485 25.26 6.27 -20.07
N GLU A 486 25.34 5.59 -18.93
CA GLU A 486 26.44 4.71 -18.55
C GLU A 486 25.93 3.26 -18.52
N ALA A 487 26.39 2.46 -19.50
CA ALA A 487 26.00 1.05 -19.60
C ALA A 487 27.18 0.14 -19.26
N GLY A 488 26.90 -0.92 -18.53
CA GLY A 488 27.87 -1.94 -18.21
C GLY A 488 27.26 -3.26 -17.74
N ALA A 489 28.08 -4.30 -17.73
CA ALA A 489 27.73 -5.60 -17.17
C ALA A 489 28.89 -6.14 -16.34
N ARG A 490 28.57 -6.78 -15.23
CA ARG A 490 29.54 -7.44 -14.36
C ARG A 490 29.18 -8.91 -14.21
N HIS A 491 30.09 -9.76 -14.63
CA HIS A 491 30.04 -11.20 -14.44
C HIS A 491 30.83 -11.56 -13.19
N SER A 492 30.31 -12.42 -12.33
CA SER A 492 30.99 -12.85 -11.10
C SER A 492 30.89 -14.36 -10.98
N ILE A 493 32.01 -15.00 -10.74
CA ILE A 493 32.14 -16.44 -10.53
C ILE A 493 32.78 -16.66 -9.15
N PRO A 494 32.01 -16.63 -8.07
CA PRO A 494 32.51 -17.03 -6.76
C PRO A 494 32.75 -18.54 -6.71
N LEU A 495 33.97 -18.91 -6.36
CA LEU A 495 34.38 -20.27 -6.07
C LEU A 495 34.65 -20.39 -4.57
N GLY A 496 34.14 -21.39 -3.91
CA GLY A 496 34.35 -21.52 -2.47
C GLY A 496 34.26 -22.95 -1.96
N THR A 497 34.84 -23.14 -0.78
CA THR A 497 34.66 -24.39 -0.02
C THR A 497 34.65 -24.08 1.46
N ASN A 498 33.88 -24.88 2.21
CA ASN A 498 33.79 -24.78 3.66
C ASN A 498 34.02 -26.14 4.28
N PHE A 499 34.84 -26.19 5.33
CA PHE A 499 35.09 -27.42 6.09
C PHE A 499 35.33 -27.11 7.57
N LYS A 500 35.27 -28.12 8.40
CA LYS A 500 35.60 -28.01 9.81
C LYS A 500 37.00 -28.58 10.06
N LEU A 501 37.84 -27.77 10.67
CA LEU A 501 39.14 -28.18 11.17
C LEU A 501 39.00 -28.50 12.64
N LEU A 502 39.52 -29.64 13.08
CA LEU A 502 39.45 -30.09 14.51
C LEU A 502 38.02 -30.10 15.10
N ASN A 503 37.00 -30.28 14.26
CA ASN A 503 35.55 -30.28 14.58
C ASN A 503 34.99 -28.96 15.14
N TYR A 504 35.79 -28.00 15.54
CA TYR A 504 35.37 -26.77 16.21
C TYR A 504 35.64 -25.51 15.41
N LEU A 505 36.67 -25.55 14.55
CA LEU A 505 37.03 -24.39 13.72
C LEU A 505 36.45 -24.51 12.32
N SER A 506 35.56 -23.61 11.96
CA SER A 506 35.01 -23.50 10.63
C SER A 506 35.98 -22.71 9.74
N VAL A 507 36.45 -23.34 8.66
CA VAL A 507 37.33 -22.75 7.67
C VAL A 507 36.53 -22.54 6.40
N SER A 508 36.60 -21.35 5.82
CA SER A 508 36.09 -21.00 4.51
C SER A 508 37.23 -20.53 3.62
N LEU A 509 37.32 -21.10 2.45
CA LEU A 509 38.23 -20.63 1.38
C LEU A 509 37.39 -20.15 0.22
N GLY A 510 37.71 -19.01 -0.32
CA GLY A 510 36.97 -18.41 -1.45
C GLY A 510 37.91 -17.75 -2.44
N SER A 511 37.50 -17.76 -3.68
CA SER A 511 38.06 -16.94 -4.75
C SER A 511 36.90 -16.36 -5.55
N ASN A 512 36.98 -15.11 -5.92
CA ASN A 512 35.98 -14.49 -6.78
C ASN A 512 36.65 -13.97 -8.03
N PHE A 513 36.23 -14.48 -9.18
CA PHE A 513 36.62 -13.97 -10.48
C PHE A 513 35.52 -13.06 -11.01
N GLN A 514 35.88 -11.86 -11.45
CA GLN A 514 34.94 -10.89 -12.02
C GLN A 514 35.44 -10.40 -13.36
N GLU A 515 34.53 -10.34 -14.33
CA GLU A 515 34.75 -9.66 -15.61
C GLU A 515 33.73 -8.53 -15.73
N THR A 516 34.19 -7.34 -15.99
CA THR A 516 33.38 -6.13 -16.10
C THR A 516 33.44 -5.62 -17.54
N TRP A 517 32.27 -5.45 -18.14
CA TRP A 517 32.07 -4.91 -19.48
C TRP A 517 31.50 -3.48 -19.35
N VAL A 518 32.03 -2.58 -20.21
CA VAL A 518 31.60 -1.19 -20.24
C VAL A 518 31.37 -0.72 -21.65
N GLY A 519 30.45 0.20 -21.86
CA GLY A 519 30.10 0.76 -23.16
C GLY A 519 30.80 2.08 -23.48
N LYS A 520 31.48 2.64 -22.49
CA LYS A 520 32.25 3.91 -22.62
C LYS A 520 33.47 3.83 -21.74
N THR A 521 34.57 4.44 -22.22
CA THR A 521 35.81 4.66 -21.46
C THR A 521 36.25 6.10 -21.61
N ILE A 522 37.33 6.49 -20.91
CA ILE A 522 37.92 7.83 -21.05
C ILE A 522 39.34 7.75 -21.59
N ARG A 523 39.74 8.81 -22.27
CA ARG A 523 41.12 9.04 -22.67
C ARG A 523 41.54 10.40 -22.16
N ARG A 524 42.70 10.47 -21.49
CA ARG A 524 43.30 11.72 -21.04
C ARG A 524 44.54 12.02 -21.84
N SER A 525 44.69 13.27 -22.24
CA SER A 525 45.91 13.81 -22.90
C SER A 525 46.12 15.23 -22.42
N TYR A 526 47.39 15.67 -22.47
CA TYR A 526 47.69 17.08 -22.22
C TYR A 526 47.66 17.84 -23.53
N ASP A 527 46.94 18.97 -23.56
CA ASP A 527 46.85 19.88 -24.67
C ASP A 527 47.56 21.20 -24.28
N PRO A 528 48.67 21.56 -24.95
CA PRO A 528 49.42 22.77 -24.65
C PRO A 528 48.68 24.05 -25.07
N GLU A 529 47.72 23.97 -25.99
CA GLU A 529 46.97 25.14 -26.49
C GLU A 529 45.75 25.50 -25.63
N LEU A 530 45.38 24.66 -24.69
CA LEU A 530 44.22 24.88 -23.81
C LEU A 530 44.48 26.06 -22.86
N ASN A 531 43.46 26.78 -22.43
CA ASN A 531 43.50 27.89 -21.48
C ASN A 531 44.42 29.04 -21.94
N ASP A 532 44.25 29.47 -23.18
CA ASP A 532 45.05 30.58 -23.76
C ASP A 532 46.57 30.30 -23.77
N GLY A 533 46.96 29.04 -23.97
CA GLY A 533 48.35 28.61 -24.04
C GLY A 533 49.00 28.29 -22.69
N LEU A 534 48.25 28.26 -21.62
CA LEU A 534 48.69 27.76 -20.30
C LEU A 534 48.73 26.22 -20.24
N GLY A 535 48.14 25.58 -21.24
CA GLY A 535 48.01 24.14 -21.27
C GLY A 535 46.92 23.58 -20.30
N GLY A 536 46.54 22.36 -20.54
CA GLY A 536 45.53 21.70 -19.68
C GLY A 536 45.34 20.22 -20.02
N VAL A 537 44.72 19.49 -19.11
CA VAL A 537 44.38 18.10 -19.34
C VAL A 537 43.02 18.04 -20.01
N VAL A 538 42.98 17.44 -21.19
CA VAL A 538 41.74 17.13 -21.92
C VAL A 538 41.30 15.70 -21.59
N GLN A 539 40.01 15.52 -21.33
CA GLN A 539 39.42 14.21 -21.13
C GLN A 539 38.32 13.97 -22.19
N ASP A 540 38.58 13.02 -23.04
CA ASP A 540 37.68 12.60 -24.09
C ASP A 540 36.91 11.33 -23.65
N THR A 541 35.63 11.28 -23.97
CA THR A 541 34.82 10.06 -23.80
C THR A 541 34.93 9.20 -25.06
N VAL A 542 35.43 8.01 -24.92
CA VAL A 542 35.55 7.01 -26.01
C VAL A 542 34.36 6.04 -25.91
N SER A 543 33.45 6.13 -26.88
CA SER A 543 32.31 5.20 -26.96
C SER A 543 32.73 3.90 -27.64
N GLY A 544 32.39 2.78 -27.05
CA GLY A 544 32.73 1.44 -27.56
C GLY A 544 32.79 0.43 -26.43
N PHE A 545 32.77 -0.83 -26.81
CA PHE A 545 32.91 -1.95 -25.85
C PHE A 545 34.36 -2.06 -25.38
N ASP A 546 34.54 -2.12 -24.05
CA ASP A 546 35.81 -2.50 -23.41
C ASP A 546 35.51 -3.35 -22.17
N SER A 547 36.55 -4.07 -21.68
CA SER A 547 36.38 -4.94 -20.53
C SER A 547 37.64 -5.05 -19.69
N TYR A 548 37.44 -5.32 -18.40
CA TYR A 548 38.55 -5.65 -17.50
C TYR A 548 38.18 -6.85 -16.61
N ARG A 549 39.20 -7.54 -16.13
CA ARG A 549 39.09 -8.73 -15.29
C ARG A 549 39.79 -8.48 -13.96
N THR A 550 39.12 -8.90 -12.89
CA THR A 550 39.67 -8.84 -11.54
C THR A 550 39.42 -10.20 -10.84
N TYR A 551 40.31 -10.52 -9.93
CA TYR A 551 40.16 -11.69 -9.09
C TYR A 551 40.74 -11.45 -7.71
N GLY A 552 40.22 -12.19 -6.73
CA GLY A 552 40.68 -12.07 -5.35
C GLY A 552 40.49 -13.40 -4.63
N PHE A 553 41.25 -13.55 -3.53
CA PHE A 553 41.21 -14.72 -2.68
C PHE A 553 40.85 -14.33 -1.27
N SER A 554 40.05 -15.17 -0.61
CA SER A 554 39.66 -14.98 0.78
C SER A 554 39.78 -16.28 1.57
N THR A 555 40.23 -16.15 2.81
CA THR A 555 40.25 -17.25 3.79
C THR A 555 39.59 -16.77 5.06
N GLY A 556 38.55 -17.47 5.52
CA GLY A 556 37.84 -17.16 6.75
C GLY A 556 38.01 -18.29 7.78
N LEU A 557 38.23 -17.90 9.02
CA LEU A 557 38.31 -18.77 10.19
C LEU A 557 37.27 -18.29 11.22
N GLY A 558 36.46 -19.21 11.73
CA GLY A 558 35.46 -18.85 12.76
C GLY A 558 35.13 -20.01 13.68
N THR A 559 34.80 -19.68 14.91
CA THR A 559 34.36 -20.66 15.90
C THR A 559 33.26 -20.09 16.77
N THR A 560 32.61 -20.96 17.55
CA THR A 560 31.64 -20.54 18.55
C THR A 560 32.08 -21.05 19.91
N VAL A 561 32.29 -20.14 20.84
CA VAL A 561 32.66 -20.43 22.21
C VAL A 561 31.44 -20.21 23.11
N TYR A 562 31.17 -21.17 23.99
CA TYR A 562 30.07 -21.10 24.94
C TYR A 562 30.60 -21.00 26.35
N GLY A 563 30.18 -20.00 27.10
CA GLY A 563 30.38 -19.90 28.52
C GLY A 563 29.03 -20.01 29.27
N THR A 564 28.93 -20.81 30.31
CA THR A 564 27.72 -20.87 31.14
C THR A 564 28.11 -20.67 32.59
N PHE A 565 27.54 -19.63 33.20
CA PHE A 565 27.72 -19.31 34.64
C PHE A 565 26.45 -19.74 35.37
N ASN A 566 26.58 -20.71 36.25
CA ASN A 566 25.44 -21.25 37.00
C ASN A 566 25.40 -20.64 38.40
N PHE A 567 24.24 -20.11 38.81
CA PHE A 567 24.04 -19.48 40.14
C PHE A 567 23.19 -20.33 41.09
N GLY A 568 22.68 -21.48 40.64
CA GLY A 568 21.82 -22.38 41.39
C GLY A 568 20.34 -22.30 41.02
N LYS A 569 19.63 -23.44 41.22
CA LYS A 569 18.20 -23.57 40.79
C LYS A 569 17.24 -22.69 41.61
N ASP A 570 17.63 -22.34 42.85
CA ASP A 570 16.79 -21.55 43.75
C ASP A 570 16.91 -20.04 43.59
N LYS A 571 17.84 -19.59 42.76
CA LYS A 571 18.06 -18.16 42.50
C LYS A 571 17.11 -17.64 41.42
N LYS A 572 16.80 -16.34 41.47
CA LYS A 572 15.99 -15.66 40.46
C LYS A 572 16.63 -15.80 39.07
N ILE A 573 17.92 -15.60 38.97
CA ILE A 573 18.75 -15.92 37.79
C ILE A 573 19.43 -17.24 38.09
N GLN A 574 19.11 -18.28 37.34
CA GLN A 574 19.65 -19.64 37.54
C GLN A 574 20.96 -19.84 36.80
N ALA A 575 21.07 -19.30 35.61
CA ALA A 575 22.29 -19.36 34.81
C ALA A 575 22.34 -18.21 33.82
N ILE A 576 23.54 -17.79 33.43
CA ILE A 576 23.80 -16.89 32.32
C ILE A 576 24.65 -17.65 31.30
N ARG A 577 24.17 -17.69 30.04
CA ARG A 577 24.89 -18.27 28.93
C ARG A 577 25.43 -17.12 28.05
N HIS A 578 26.75 -17.12 27.88
CA HIS A 578 27.46 -16.24 26.97
C HIS A 578 27.89 -17.02 25.72
N VAL A 579 27.51 -16.57 24.57
CA VAL A 579 27.92 -17.16 23.29
C VAL A 579 28.79 -16.14 22.57
N VAL A 580 30.02 -16.51 22.30
CA VAL A 580 31.01 -15.68 21.62
C VAL A 580 31.38 -16.33 20.29
N ARG A 581 31.28 -15.57 19.20
CA ARG A 581 31.62 -16.03 17.87
C ARG A 581 32.73 -15.15 17.30
N PRO A 582 33.99 -15.46 17.57
CA PRO A 582 35.12 -14.81 16.91
C PRO A 582 35.26 -15.31 15.48
N SER A 583 35.58 -14.39 14.56
CA SER A 583 35.96 -14.71 13.20
C SER A 583 37.08 -13.80 12.71
N VAL A 584 37.95 -14.39 11.92
CA VAL A 584 39.04 -13.71 11.25
C VAL A 584 38.96 -14.05 9.77
N SER A 585 39.06 -13.08 8.90
CA SER A 585 39.15 -13.31 7.47
C SER A 585 40.37 -12.59 6.89
N TYR A 586 41.08 -13.25 6.00
CA TYR A 586 42.21 -12.75 5.27
C TYR A 586 41.84 -12.64 3.79
N ASN A 587 41.96 -11.43 3.22
CA ASN A 587 41.60 -11.13 1.84
C ASN A 587 42.80 -10.62 1.09
N ILE A 588 42.98 -11.12 -0.13
CA ILE A 588 44.05 -10.73 -1.07
C ILE A 588 43.37 -10.32 -2.38
N SER A 589 43.76 -9.18 -2.89
CA SER A 589 43.44 -8.71 -4.22
C SER A 589 44.74 -8.33 -4.94
N PRO A 590 45.12 -9.00 -6.04
CA PRO A 590 46.25 -8.59 -6.86
C PRO A 590 46.04 -7.18 -7.41
N GLY A 591 47.14 -6.50 -7.74
CA GLY A 591 47.10 -5.24 -8.47
C GLY A 591 46.77 -5.47 -9.95
N PHE A 592 46.05 -4.49 -10.53
CA PHE A 592 45.67 -4.55 -11.94
C PHE A 592 46.21 -3.36 -12.73
N GLU A 593 47.53 -3.11 -12.62
CA GLU A 593 48.23 -1.99 -13.26
C GLU A 593 48.08 -1.99 -14.79
N GLN A 594 47.85 -3.15 -15.43
CA GLN A 594 47.66 -3.27 -16.89
C GLN A 594 46.42 -2.51 -17.42
N TYR A 595 45.56 -2.02 -16.56
CA TYR A 595 44.40 -1.21 -16.94
C TYR A 595 44.60 0.29 -16.67
N TYR A 596 45.83 0.69 -16.38
CA TYR A 596 46.24 2.06 -16.17
C TYR A 596 47.12 2.55 -17.30
N GLU A 597 46.92 3.78 -17.74
CA GLU A 597 47.61 4.48 -18.79
C GLU A 597 48.28 5.72 -18.20
N GLU A 598 49.26 6.28 -18.93
CA GLU A 598 50.00 7.43 -18.48
C GLU A 598 49.89 8.58 -19.48
N TYR A 599 49.85 9.80 -18.96
CA TYR A 599 50.03 10.99 -19.75
C TYR A 599 51.03 11.95 -19.07
N THR A 600 51.71 12.74 -19.86
CA THR A 600 52.81 13.61 -19.39
C THR A 600 52.36 15.06 -19.41
N ILE A 601 52.52 15.75 -18.28
CA ILE A 601 52.36 17.20 -18.16
C ILE A 601 53.73 17.85 -18.27
N PRO A 602 54.00 18.64 -19.33
CA PRO A 602 55.26 19.36 -19.44
C PRO A 602 55.45 20.34 -18.29
N SER A 603 56.66 20.42 -17.75
CA SER A 603 56.94 21.45 -16.74
C SER A 603 57.21 22.83 -17.43
N ALA A 604 56.67 23.88 -16.84
CA ALA A 604 56.93 25.24 -17.28
C ALA A 604 58.42 25.63 -17.07
N ASP A 605 59.15 24.97 -16.17
CA ASP A 605 60.54 25.12 -15.91
C ASP A 605 61.35 24.03 -16.64
N PRO A 606 62.22 24.37 -17.60
CA PRO A 606 63.10 23.42 -18.32
C PRO A 606 64.05 22.59 -17.44
N GLN A 607 64.23 23.00 -16.18
CA GLN A 607 65.08 22.27 -15.22
C GLN A 607 64.32 21.27 -14.38
N VAL A 608 63.03 21.28 -14.49
CA VAL A 608 62.14 20.36 -13.78
C VAL A 608 61.62 19.30 -14.75
N ASN A 609 61.77 18.04 -14.40
CA ASN A 609 61.23 16.94 -15.22
C ASN A 609 59.73 17.07 -15.39
N ALA A 610 59.23 16.73 -16.58
CA ALA A 610 57.82 16.64 -16.84
C ALA A 610 57.16 15.66 -15.87
N GLU A 611 55.96 16.00 -15.38
CA GLU A 611 55.19 15.17 -14.46
C GLU A 611 54.40 14.09 -15.23
N VAL A 612 54.65 12.82 -14.91
CA VAL A 612 53.90 11.70 -15.47
C VAL A 612 52.74 11.37 -14.53
N GLN A 613 51.50 11.53 -15.00
CA GLN A 613 50.30 11.16 -14.26
C GLN A 613 49.68 9.90 -14.84
N GLN A 614 49.23 9.04 -13.94
CA GLN A 614 48.56 7.76 -14.29
C GLN A 614 47.06 7.86 -14.07
N TYR A 615 46.31 7.31 -14.99
CA TYR A 615 44.87 7.22 -14.90
C TYR A 615 44.40 5.87 -15.42
N SER A 616 43.18 5.44 -15.02
CA SER A 616 42.55 4.30 -15.66
C SER A 616 41.48 4.76 -16.63
N ARG A 617 41.51 4.20 -17.85
CA ARG A 617 40.45 4.48 -18.82
C ARG A 617 39.04 4.06 -18.34
N PHE A 618 38.97 3.32 -17.22
CA PHE A 618 37.72 2.86 -16.60
C PHE A 618 37.24 3.75 -15.43
N GLU A 619 37.97 4.82 -15.06
CA GLU A 619 37.66 5.65 -13.87
C GLU A 619 36.20 6.15 -13.84
N ASN A 620 35.71 6.64 -14.98
CA ASN A 620 34.39 7.25 -15.11
C ASN A 620 33.35 6.28 -15.68
N THR A 621 33.56 4.97 -15.50
CA THR A 621 32.58 3.96 -15.90
C THR A 621 31.65 3.62 -14.76
N ILE A 622 30.50 3.04 -15.07
CA ILE A 622 29.47 2.65 -14.11
C ILE A 622 29.98 1.80 -12.92
N TYR A 623 31.06 1.05 -13.12
CA TYR A 623 31.66 0.19 -12.10
C TYR A 623 33.01 0.70 -11.60
N GLY A 624 33.51 1.80 -12.13
CA GLY A 624 34.80 2.39 -11.78
C GLY A 624 36.00 1.58 -12.27
N ALA A 625 37.20 2.04 -11.92
CA ALA A 625 38.44 1.38 -12.26
C ALA A 625 38.74 0.19 -11.33
N PRO A 626 39.42 -0.86 -11.83
CA PRO A 626 39.98 -1.90 -10.97
C PRO A 626 41.10 -1.35 -10.09
N GLY A 627 41.30 -1.94 -8.91
CA GLY A 627 42.38 -1.50 -8.00
C GLY A 627 43.75 -1.63 -8.63
N LYS A 628 44.55 -0.52 -8.66
CA LYS A 628 45.86 -0.49 -9.27
C LYS A 628 46.85 -1.37 -8.53
N LEU A 629 46.98 -1.19 -7.23
CA LEU A 629 47.99 -1.83 -6.41
C LEU A 629 47.51 -3.13 -5.77
N PHE A 630 48.43 -4.02 -5.48
CA PHE A 630 48.20 -5.17 -4.65
C PHE A 630 47.63 -4.76 -3.29
N SER A 631 46.58 -5.44 -2.84
CA SER A 631 45.92 -5.17 -1.57
C SER A 631 45.78 -6.45 -0.77
N SER A 632 46.11 -6.37 0.49
CA SER A 632 46.04 -7.47 1.46
C SER A 632 45.50 -6.97 2.79
N SER A 633 44.45 -7.62 3.30
CA SER A 633 43.81 -7.18 4.55
C SER A 633 43.32 -8.34 5.40
N MET A 634 43.37 -8.16 6.71
CA MET A 634 42.78 -9.04 7.71
C MET A 634 41.56 -8.34 8.33
N SER A 635 40.40 -8.99 8.34
CA SER A 635 39.21 -8.48 9.02
C SER A 635 38.93 -9.34 10.26
N PHE A 636 38.64 -8.68 11.35
CA PHE A 636 38.33 -9.29 12.64
C PHE A 636 36.89 -8.96 13.01
N ALA A 637 36.11 -9.97 13.38
CA ALA A 637 34.77 -9.75 13.90
C ALA A 637 34.52 -10.60 15.14
N LEU A 638 33.83 -10.02 16.10
CA LEU A 638 33.47 -10.67 17.36
C LEU A 638 31.97 -10.43 17.62
N SER A 639 31.18 -11.47 17.52
CA SER A 639 29.74 -11.41 17.80
C SER A 639 29.47 -12.03 19.17
N ASN A 640 28.74 -11.31 20.02
CA ASN A 640 28.39 -11.71 21.36
C ASN A 640 26.90 -11.77 21.55
N THR A 641 26.41 -12.82 22.22
CA THR A 641 25.00 -12.99 22.62
C THR A 641 24.98 -13.41 24.09
N LEU A 642 24.12 -12.78 24.89
CA LEU A 642 24.01 -13.08 26.32
C LEU A 642 22.55 -13.43 26.65
N GLU A 643 22.34 -14.62 27.22
CA GLU A 643 21.04 -15.14 27.61
C GLU A 643 21.03 -15.51 29.08
N ALA A 644 19.96 -15.20 29.80
CA ALA A 644 19.77 -15.65 31.19
C ALA A 644 18.64 -16.67 31.26
N LYS A 645 18.87 -17.73 32.05
CA LYS A 645 17.81 -18.59 32.56
C LYS A 645 17.31 -17.99 33.86
N VAL A 646 16.04 -17.61 33.90
CA VAL A 646 15.39 -17.06 35.09
C VAL A 646 14.29 -17.99 35.54
N ARG A 647 14.05 -18.00 36.88
CA ARG A 647 12.94 -18.73 37.46
C ARG A 647 11.63 -18.27 36.83
N ASN A 648 10.82 -19.21 36.37
CA ASN A 648 9.51 -18.88 35.82
C ASN A 648 8.60 -18.38 36.96
N PRO A 649 7.93 -17.23 36.82
CA PRO A 649 6.92 -16.78 37.79
C PRO A 649 5.73 -17.71 37.86
N ASP A 650 5.42 -18.45 36.80
CA ASP A 650 4.38 -19.46 36.79
C ASP A 650 4.88 -20.74 37.49
N THR A 651 4.28 -21.03 38.62
CA THR A 651 4.61 -22.20 39.45
C THR A 651 4.23 -23.53 38.81
N THR A 652 3.40 -23.52 37.78
CA THR A 652 2.99 -24.72 37.03
C THR A 652 3.96 -25.09 35.91
N ALA A 653 4.81 -24.15 35.50
CA ALA A 653 5.78 -24.37 34.45
C ALA A 653 7.02 -25.09 34.96
N THR A 654 7.29 -26.26 34.39
CA THR A 654 8.45 -27.10 34.78
C THR A 654 9.79 -26.60 34.24
N GLU A 655 9.79 -25.73 33.20
CA GLU A 655 11.02 -25.20 32.62
C GLU A 655 11.29 -23.75 33.00
N PRO A 656 12.56 -23.38 33.25
CA PRO A 656 12.93 -21.99 33.51
C PRO A 656 12.76 -21.15 32.23
N LYS A 657 12.31 -19.91 32.38
CA LYS A 657 12.17 -18.94 31.31
C LYS A 657 13.54 -18.46 30.83
N LYS A 658 13.73 -18.43 29.49
CA LYS A 658 14.92 -17.84 28.88
C LYS A 658 14.65 -16.37 28.56
N ILE A 659 15.55 -15.48 28.96
CA ILE A 659 15.51 -14.05 28.70
C ILE A 659 16.82 -13.67 28.01
N ALA A 660 16.74 -12.98 26.87
CA ALA A 660 17.90 -12.38 26.25
C ALA A 660 18.33 -11.16 27.09
N LEU A 661 19.59 -11.09 27.49
CA LEU A 661 20.19 -9.89 28.10
C LEU A 661 20.89 -9.02 27.08
N LEU A 662 21.36 -9.64 25.99
CA LEU A 662 22.03 -9.02 24.87
C LEU A 662 21.74 -9.85 23.64
N ASN A 663 20.91 -9.35 22.72
CA ASN A 663 20.52 -10.09 21.52
C ASN A 663 21.73 -10.28 20.60
N ASN A 664 22.46 -9.21 20.37
CA ASN A 664 23.72 -9.23 19.68
C ASN A 664 24.57 -8.02 20.12
N PHE A 665 25.87 -8.21 20.14
CA PHE A 665 26.84 -7.14 20.23
C PHE A 665 28.03 -7.50 19.36
N ASN A 666 28.16 -6.83 18.25
CA ASN A 666 29.17 -7.11 17.25
C ASN A 666 30.24 -6.03 17.28
N LEU A 667 31.47 -6.46 17.28
CA LEU A 667 32.65 -5.62 17.07
C LEU A 667 33.33 -6.06 15.80
N SER A 668 33.74 -5.14 14.93
CA SER A 668 34.48 -5.46 13.71
C SER A 668 35.50 -4.38 13.39
N SER A 669 36.66 -4.81 12.91
CA SER A 669 37.74 -3.95 12.43
C SER A 669 38.55 -4.69 11.37
N ALA A 670 39.28 -3.94 10.54
CA ALA A 670 40.17 -4.51 9.56
C ALA A 670 41.56 -3.93 9.71
N TYR A 671 42.57 -4.76 9.43
CA TYR A 671 43.99 -4.37 9.36
C TYR A 671 44.43 -4.48 7.90
N ASN A 672 44.80 -3.36 7.32
CA ASN A 672 45.37 -3.31 5.96
C ASN A 672 46.87 -3.59 6.06
N ILE A 673 47.34 -4.73 5.53
CA ILE A 673 48.73 -5.16 5.59
C ILE A 673 49.62 -4.38 4.62
N THR A 674 49.05 -3.93 3.50
CA THR A 674 49.73 -3.23 2.44
C THR A 674 49.77 -1.72 2.61
N ALA A 675 49.09 -1.17 3.59
CA ALA A 675 49.15 0.26 3.85
C ALA A 675 50.44 0.64 4.57
N ASP A 676 51.09 1.72 4.14
CA ASP A 676 52.32 2.26 4.74
C ASP A 676 52.03 2.92 6.09
N SER A 677 50.81 3.35 6.32
CA SER A 677 50.39 4.01 7.56
C SER A 677 48.89 3.81 7.80
N LEU A 678 48.46 4.03 9.03
CA LEU A 678 47.05 3.93 9.45
C LEU A 678 46.43 2.56 9.10
N ASN A 679 47.18 1.48 9.31
CA ASN A 679 46.79 0.12 8.92
C ASN A 679 45.48 -0.38 9.53
N TRP A 680 45.12 0.04 10.75
CA TRP A 680 43.85 -0.33 11.37
C TRP A 680 42.68 0.55 10.89
N SER A 681 41.60 -0.04 10.51
CA SER A 681 40.32 0.66 10.34
C SER A 681 39.70 0.99 11.71
N ASN A 682 38.71 1.87 11.74
CA ASN A 682 37.94 2.12 12.91
C ASN A 682 37.25 0.80 13.37
N VAL A 683 37.20 0.57 14.68
CA VAL A 683 36.44 -0.50 15.26
C VAL A 683 34.97 -0.10 15.24
N GLN A 684 34.17 -0.79 14.44
CA GLN A 684 32.73 -0.61 14.40
C GLN A 684 32.10 -1.45 15.51
N PHE A 685 31.12 -0.88 16.23
CA PHE A 685 30.32 -1.62 17.16
C PHE A 685 28.81 -1.46 16.85
N THR A 686 28.08 -2.55 16.96
CA THR A 686 26.63 -2.58 16.83
C THR A 686 26.05 -3.50 17.88
N GLY A 687 24.97 -3.10 18.51
CA GLY A 687 24.34 -3.90 19.55
C GLY A 687 22.87 -3.65 19.71
N SER A 688 22.14 -4.67 20.19
CA SER A 688 20.74 -4.57 20.57
C SER A 688 20.56 -5.21 21.94
N ILE A 689 20.11 -4.41 22.90
CA ILE A 689 19.91 -4.78 24.30
C ILE A 689 18.42 -4.76 24.59
N PRO A 690 17.76 -5.90 24.80
CA PRO A 690 16.38 -5.92 25.24
C PRO A 690 16.31 -5.53 26.72
N ILE A 691 15.71 -4.37 27.02
CA ILE A 691 15.58 -3.86 28.38
C ILE A 691 14.34 -4.43 29.06
N ILE A 692 13.21 -4.38 28.37
CA ILE A 692 11.92 -4.96 28.78
C ILE A 692 11.20 -5.50 27.54
N LYS A 693 10.09 -6.24 27.74
CA LYS A 693 9.26 -6.72 26.62
C LYS A 693 8.85 -5.52 25.75
N LYS A 694 9.09 -5.59 24.45
CA LYS A 694 8.81 -4.55 23.43
C LYS A 694 9.74 -3.30 23.49
N LEU A 695 10.82 -3.31 24.28
CA LEU A 695 11.78 -2.20 24.33
C LEU A 695 13.20 -2.71 24.10
N ASP A 696 13.71 -2.48 22.92
CA ASP A 696 15.09 -2.78 22.56
C ASP A 696 15.89 -1.48 22.41
N LEU A 697 17.03 -1.43 23.10
CA LEU A 697 18.00 -0.36 22.96
C LEU A 697 19.00 -0.72 21.88
N ASN A 698 19.01 0.02 20.79
CA ASN A 698 19.94 -0.16 19.70
C ASN A 698 21.11 0.81 19.84
N LEU A 699 22.31 0.27 19.72
CA LEU A 699 23.57 1.00 19.82
C LEU A 699 24.39 0.73 18.58
N ASN A 700 24.96 1.77 17.97
CA ASN A 700 25.96 1.63 16.93
C ASN A 700 26.93 2.81 16.98
N GLY A 701 28.12 2.58 16.48
CA GLY A 701 29.14 3.62 16.43
C GLY A 701 30.49 3.13 15.97
N SER A 702 31.46 4.03 15.97
CA SER A 702 32.82 3.73 15.58
C SER A 702 33.86 4.34 16.54
N LEU A 703 34.89 3.56 16.76
CA LEU A 703 36.01 3.84 17.64
C LEU A 703 37.31 3.90 16.80
N ASP A 704 38.03 4.98 16.86
CA ASP A 704 39.30 5.13 16.13
C ASP A 704 40.48 4.78 17.05
N PRO A 705 41.37 3.84 16.66
CA PRO A 705 42.56 3.55 17.43
C PRO A 705 43.62 4.64 17.35
N TYR A 706 43.54 5.55 16.36
CA TYR A 706 44.58 6.54 16.10
C TYR A 706 44.26 7.89 16.72
N ALA A 707 45.34 8.62 17.01
CA ALA A 707 45.29 10.00 17.47
C ALA A 707 45.05 10.99 16.32
N LEU A 708 44.70 12.22 16.67
CA LEU A 708 44.59 13.35 15.74
C LEU A 708 45.77 14.33 16.01
N ASN A 709 46.27 14.98 14.97
CA ASN A 709 47.20 16.11 15.09
C ASN A 709 46.45 17.42 15.48
N ALA A 710 47.21 18.53 15.54
CA ALA A 710 46.64 19.86 15.82
C ALA A 710 45.61 20.33 14.75
N ASN A 711 45.71 19.82 13.53
CA ASN A 711 44.82 20.13 12.41
C ASN A 711 43.62 19.15 12.30
N ASN A 712 43.40 18.32 13.33
CA ASN A 712 42.36 17.31 13.38
C ASN A 712 42.48 16.22 12.30
N GLN A 713 43.65 15.97 11.77
CA GLN A 713 43.95 14.89 10.83
C GLN A 713 44.47 13.68 11.59
N ARG A 714 44.09 12.47 11.16
CA ARG A 714 44.59 11.20 11.73
C ARG A 714 46.09 11.08 11.50
N ILE A 715 46.81 10.69 12.55
CA ILE A 715 48.24 10.44 12.51
C ILE A 715 48.53 8.96 12.84
N ASN A 716 49.65 8.43 12.29
CA ASN A 716 50.04 7.04 12.48
C ASN A 716 50.64 6.78 13.88
N THR A 717 49.88 7.22 14.91
CA THR A 717 50.20 7.02 16.33
C THR A 717 48.92 6.60 17.04
N PHE A 718 48.96 5.51 17.81
CA PHE A 718 47.83 5.08 18.59
C PHE A 718 47.39 6.14 19.59
N ASN A 719 46.10 6.32 19.79
CA ASN A 719 45.59 7.32 20.71
C ASN A 719 46.09 7.14 22.16
N ILE A 720 46.26 5.89 22.60
CA ILE A 720 46.84 5.57 23.92
C ILE A 720 48.26 6.04 24.05
N ASN A 721 49.06 5.97 22.98
CA ASN A 721 50.47 6.42 22.97
C ASN A 721 50.61 7.95 22.91
N ASN A 722 49.49 8.64 22.63
CA ASN A 722 49.42 10.10 22.59
C ASN A 722 48.73 10.69 23.83
N GLY A 723 48.69 9.94 24.94
CA GLY A 723 48.08 10.36 26.19
C GLY A 723 46.55 10.26 26.26
N GLY A 724 45.90 9.63 25.27
CA GLY A 724 44.47 9.41 25.23
C GLY A 724 44.04 7.99 25.72
N SER A 725 42.77 7.68 25.55
CA SER A 725 42.20 6.35 25.80
C SER A 725 42.64 5.35 24.71
N LEU A 726 42.37 4.03 24.98
CA LEU A 726 42.70 2.96 24.01
C LEU A 726 42.10 3.21 22.61
N PHE A 727 40.88 3.73 22.56
CA PHE A 727 40.19 4.14 21.36
C PHE A 727 39.59 5.52 21.57
N ARG A 728 39.51 6.31 20.52
CA ARG A 728 38.76 7.56 20.46
C ARG A 728 37.37 7.29 19.90
N LEU A 729 36.32 7.67 20.60
CA LEU A 729 34.98 7.57 20.08
C LEU A 729 34.80 8.60 18.94
N VAL A 730 34.50 8.13 17.73
CA VAL A 730 34.33 8.95 16.54
C VAL A 730 32.87 9.34 16.38
N ASN A 731 31.99 8.38 16.43
CA ASN A 731 30.56 8.57 16.44
C ASN A 731 29.86 7.48 17.28
N ALA A 732 28.72 7.82 17.81
CA ALA A 732 27.83 6.89 18.47
C ALA A 732 26.39 7.30 18.21
N ASN A 733 25.57 6.32 17.91
CA ASN A 733 24.13 6.49 17.83
C ASN A 733 23.46 5.52 18.80
N MET A 734 22.51 6.04 19.55
CA MET A 734 21.67 5.26 20.45
C MET A 734 20.22 5.55 20.11
N SER A 735 19.43 4.52 19.90
CA SER A 735 18.01 4.66 19.63
C SER A 735 17.18 3.59 20.31
N PHE A 736 15.98 3.93 20.69
CA PHE A 736 14.99 2.96 21.13
C PHE A 736 13.59 3.37 20.67
N ASN A 737 12.74 2.33 20.47
CA ASN A 737 11.33 2.49 20.23
C ASN A 737 10.57 1.71 21.30
N TYR A 738 9.55 2.31 21.87
CA TYR A 738 8.72 1.68 22.87
C TYR A 738 7.25 1.95 22.61
N SER A 739 6.46 0.88 22.53
CA SER A 739 5.01 0.96 22.38
C SER A 739 4.34 0.27 23.55
N PHE A 740 3.34 0.91 24.14
CA PHE A 740 2.54 0.35 25.23
C PHE A 740 1.10 0.87 25.14
N SER A 741 0.17 0.09 25.64
CA SER A 741 -1.26 0.35 25.52
C SER A 741 -1.99 0.03 26.82
N SER A 742 -3.24 0.44 26.93
CA SER A 742 -4.10 0.09 28.06
C SER A 742 -4.21 -1.42 28.26
N LYS A 743 -4.17 -2.22 27.20
CA LYS A 743 -4.20 -3.70 27.26
C LYS A 743 -3.01 -4.31 27.98
N ASP A 744 -1.85 -3.64 27.98
CA ASP A 744 -0.65 -4.11 28.68
C ASP A 744 -0.81 -4.04 30.21
N PHE A 745 -1.81 -3.30 30.72
CA PHE A 745 -2.08 -3.09 32.15
C PHE A 745 -3.32 -3.83 32.66
N ASP A 746 -4.25 -4.23 31.79
CA ASP A 746 -5.54 -4.87 32.15
C ASP A 746 -5.41 -6.38 32.50
N GLY A 747 -4.20 -6.95 32.51
CA GLY A 747 -3.99 -8.36 32.94
C GLY A 747 -4.60 -9.43 32.03
N SER A 748 -5.29 -9.09 30.99
CA SER A 748 -5.77 -10.03 29.98
C SER A 748 -4.60 -10.43 29.07
N ARG A 749 -4.00 -11.57 29.37
CA ARG A 749 -2.97 -12.20 28.54
C ARG A 749 -3.63 -12.74 27.26
N SER A 750 -3.59 -11.97 26.18
CA SER A 750 -3.66 -12.53 24.85
C SER A 750 -2.23 -12.75 24.35
N ASP A 751 -1.86 -14.00 24.15
CA ASP A 751 -0.59 -14.39 23.51
C ASP A 751 -0.62 -14.20 21.97
N ASP A 752 -1.58 -13.45 21.44
CA ASP A 752 -1.63 -13.12 20.03
C ASP A 752 -0.61 -12.02 19.71
N ASP A 753 0.54 -12.46 19.23
CA ASP A 753 1.48 -11.61 18.49
C ASP A 753 0.78 -11.10 17.24
N ASP A 754 0.25 -9.87 17.29
CA ASP A 754 -0.31 -9.19 16.13
C ASP A 754 0.82 -8.93 15.13
N PRO A 755 0.78 -9.53 13.90
CA PRO A 755 1.83 -9.35 12.89
C PRO A 755 2.02 -7.90 12.45
N THR A 756 1.09 -7.01 12.78
CA THR A 756 1.15 -5.58 12.44
C THR A 756 2.21 -4.83 13.24
N ASP A 757 2.61 -5.31 14.43
CA ASP A 757 3.66 -4.67 15.24
C ASP A 757 5.08 -4.86 14.66
N GLN A 758 5.32 -5.89 13.85
CA GLN A 758 6.65 -6.13 13.26
C GLN A 758 6.95 -5.22 12.06
N ASN A 759 5.93 -4.78 11.32
CA ASN A 759 6.10 -3.85 10.21
C ASN A 759 6.45 -2.44 10.66
N PHE A 760 5.96 -2.02 11.83
CA PHE A 760 6.22 -0.70 12.38
C PHE A 760 7.69 -0.45 12.73
N ASN A 761 8.35 -1.45 13.31
CA ASN A 761 9.77 -1.33 13.66
C ASN A 761 10.68 -1.22 12.43
N ASN A 762 10.33 -1.85 11.32
CA ASN A 762 11.09 -1.77 10.08
C ASN A 762 10.90 -0.44 9.33
N ASP A 763 9.71 0.15 9.36
CA ASP A 763 9.43 1.38 8.64
C ASP A 763 10.01 2.62 9.35
N THR A 764 10.04 2.64 10.67
CA THR A 764 10.63 3.74 11.44
C THR A 764 12.15 3.85 11.22
N PHE A 765 12.84 2.71 11.05
CA PHE A 765 14.27 2.70 10.72
C PHE A 765 14.54 3.04 9.25
N ARG A 766 13.65 2.65 8.35
CA ARG A 766 13.79 2.88 6.91
C ARG A 766 13.65 4.36 6.53
N ASN A 767 12.83 5.10 7.28
CA ASN A 767 12.52 6.51 7.03
C ASN A 767 13.32 7.48 7.92
N GLY A 768 14.45 7.03 8.50
CA GLY A 768 15.31 7.88 9.33
C GLY A 768 14.67 8.32 10.65
N GLY A 769 13.81 7.47 11.23
CA GLY A 769 13.16 7.74 12.52
C GLY A 769 12.06 8.81 12.44
N ARG A 770 11.56 9.13 11.26
CA ARG A 770 10.41 10.00 11.08
C ARG A 770 9.13 9.16 11.08
N PRO A 771 8.29 9.29 12.09
CA PRO A 771 6.99 8.63 12.14
C PRO A 771 5.93 9.45 11.36
N ASP A 772 6.29 9.98 10.19
CA ASP A 772 5.37 10.75 9.36
C ASP A 772 4.21 9.86 8.87
N ASP A 773 4.43 8.53 8.85
CA ASP A 773 3.39 7.51 8.60
C ASP A 773 2.67 7.03 9.86
N LEU A 774 3.03 7.52 11.05
CA LEU A 774 2.38 7.12 12.31
C LEU A 774 0.89 7.51 12.36
N PHE A 775 0.49 8.52 11.57
CA PHE A 775 -0.90 8.90 11.39
C PHE A 775 -1.52 8.37 10.11
N GLY A 776 -0.89 7.37 9.54
CA GLY A 776 -1.21 6.89 8.21
C GLY A 776 -1.12 8.08 7.27
N ASP A 777 -0.36 7.93 6.24
CA ASP A 777 -0.51 8.68 5.02
C ASP A 777 -1.94 9.17 4.99
N GLY A 778 -2.20 10.47 4.87
CA GLY A 778 -3.56 10.91 4.73
C GLY A 778 -4.13 10.03 3.65
N ARG A 779 -4.62 8.85 4.08
CA ARG A 779 -5.07 7.81 3.19
C ARG A 779 -6.00 8.52 2.28
N ASP A 780 -5.64 8.61 1.05
CA ASP A 780 -6.54 9.06 0.00
C ASP A 780 -7.91 8.51 0.35
N ILE A 781 -8.92 9.34 0.26
CA ILE A 781 -10.32 8.97 0.52
C ILE A 781 -10.69 7.63 -0.17
N ALA A 782 -9.89 7.18 -1.15
CA ALA A 782 -9.93 5.87 -1.77
C ALA A 782 -9.51 4.70 -0.86
N ASP A 783 -8.65 4.90 0.15
CA ASP A 783 -8.23 3.84 1.08
C ASP A 783 -9.22 3.61 2.24
N LEU A 784 -10.26 4.40 2.36
CA LEU A 784 -11.41 4.10 3.23
C LEU A 784 -12.25 2.90 2.73
N ARG A 785 -11.84 2.26 1.64
CA ARG A 785 -12.47 1.04 1.09
C ARG A 785 -12.03 -0.27 1.77
N GLY A 786 -11.13 -0.26 2.71
CA GLY A 786 -10.39 -1.47 3.07
C GLY A 786 -10.76 -2.17 4.37
N ASP A 787 -11.31 -1.49 5.32
CA ASP A 787 -11.76 -2.17 6.53
C ASP A 787 -13.30 -2.24 6.49
N GLU A 788 -13.82 -3.33 5.91
CA GLU A 788 -15.12 -3.81 6.34
C GLU A 788 -15.03 -3.96 7.86
N PRO A 789 -15.86 -3.26 8.64
CA PRO A 789 -15.96 -3.56 10.05
C PRO A 789 -16.31 -5.04 10.13
N GLU A 790 -15.52 -5.83 10.88
CA GLU A 790 -15.96 -7.15 11.29
C GLU A 790 -17.44 -7.04 11.67
N GLU A 791 -18.28 -7.86 11.07
CA GLU A 791 -19.70 -7.96 11.44
C GLU A 791 -19.75 -8.31 12.93
N LYS A 792 -19.76 -7.27 13.77
CA LYS A 792 -20.16 -7.40 15.15
C LYS A 792 -21.62 -7.84 15.12
N SER A 793 -21.90 -8.94 15.79
CA SER A 793 -23.24 -9.46 15.94
C SER A 793 -24.19 -8.33 16.30
N LYS A 794 -25.31 -8.21 15.58
CA LYS A 794 -26.32 -7.13 15.67
C LYS A 794 -26.98 -6.94 17.03
N ASP A 795 -26.57 -7.66 18.07
CA ASP A 795 -27.20 -7.67 19.40
C ASP A 795 -26.44 -6.92 20.51
N GLU A 796 -25.24 -6.37 20.25
CA GLU A 796 -24.59 -5.51 21.23
C GLU A 796 -24.99 -4.05 20.97
N LYS A 797 -25.90 -3.51 21.80
CA LYS A 797 -26.09 -2.07 21.93
C LYS A 797 -24.75 -1.45 22.27
N GLU A 798 -24.17 -0.70 21.33
CA GLU A 798 -22.93 0.03 21.59
C GLU A 798 -23.15 0.96 22.79
N ASP A 799 -22.49 0.65 23.91
CA ASP A 799 -22.48 1.51 25.08
C ASP A 799 -21.90 2.86 24.70
N LYS A 800 -22.61 3.93 25.03
CA LYS A 800 -22.14 5.30 24.77
C LYS A 800 -20.86 5.65 25.51
N TRP A 801 -20.48 4.87 26.52
CA TRP A 801 -19.33 5.05 27.39
C TRP A 801 -18.66 3.72 27.70
N TYR A 802 -17.34 3.72 27.93
CA TYR A 802 -16.62 2.53 28.41
C TYR A 802 -16.98 2.24 29.87
N ASN A 803 -17.28 1.00 30.17
CA ASN A 803 -17.66 0.57 31.53
C ASN A 803 -16.46 0.43 32.50
N ASN A 804 -15.23 0.19 32.00
CA ASN A 804 -14.08 -0.11 32.86
C ASN A 804 -12.86 0.79 32.61
N SER A 805 -12.30 0.81 31.41
CA SER A 805 -11.07 1.56 31.12
C SER A 805 -11.14 2.21 29.75
N ILE A 806 -10.56 3.39 29.65
CA ILE A 806 -10.42 4.11 28.36
C ILE A 806 -9.31 3.43 27.57
N PRO A 807 -9.57 2.94 26.33
CA PRO A 807 -8.53 2.40 25.47
C PRO A 807 -7.56 3.49 25.01
N TRP A 808 -6.27 3.26 25.16
CA TRP A 808 -5.23 4.15 24.65
C TRP A 808 -4.00 3.34 24.23
N ASP A 809 -3.27 3.88 23.26
CA ASP A 809 -1.94 3.45 22.89
C ASP A 809 -0.97 4.64 22.93
N PHE A 810 0.26 4.35 23.31
CA PHE A 810 1.32 5.33 23.39
C PHE A 810 2.61 4.77 22.81
N ARG A 811 3.27 5.53 21.96
CA ARG A 811 4.49 5.15 21.28
C ARG A 811 5.55 6.23 21.46
N LEU A 812 6.76 5.80 21.79
CA LEU A 812 7.92 6.63 21.98
C LEU A 812 9.04 6.18 21.05
N ALA A 813 9.69 7.10 20.38
CA ALA A 813 10.91 6.88 19.63
C ALA A 813 11.94 7.91 20.07
N TYR A 814 13.09 7.44 20.52
CA TYR A 814 14.19 8.30 20.96
C TYR A 814 15.43 8.02 20.15
N THR A 815 16.12 9.05 19.75
CA THR A 815 17.42 8.93 19.10
C THR A 815 18.39 10.01 19.59
N ILE A 816 19.61 9.60 19.83
CA ILE A 816 20.71 10.51 20.12
C ILE A 816 21.92 10.10 19.27
N THR A 817 22.52 11.06 18.60
CA THR A 817 23.69 10.87 17.77
C THR A 817 24.80 11.78 18.27
N TYR A 818 25.94 11.20 18.58
CA TYR A 818 27.15 11.87 19.00
C TYR A 818 28.17 11.85 17.85
N GLY A 819 28.82 12.95 17.58
CA GLY A 819 29.90 13.11 16.58
C GLY A 819 31.14 13.72 17.15
N ASN A 820 32.30 13.10 16.86
CA ASN A 820 33.60 13.53 17.30
C ASN A 820 34.69 13.13 16.31
N GLN A 821 34.37 13.17 15.03
CA GLN A 821 35.34 12.79 13.97
C GLN A 821 36.55 13.74 13.93
N LEU A 822 36.27 15.04 14.02
CA LEU A 822 37.25 16.11 13.98
C LEU A 822 37.29 16.91 15.32
N ARG A 823 37.20 16.22 16.46
CA ARG A 823 37.12 16.81 17.81
C ARG A 823 35.97 17.78 18.02
N GLN A 824 34.85 17.60 17.27
CA GLN A 824 33.66 18.41 17.49
C GLN A 824 33.08 18.19 18.88
N ASN A 825 33.17 16.95 19.41
CA ASN A 825 32.64 16.54 20.71
C ASN A 825 31.23 17.04 20.95
N GLU A 826 30.35 16.85 19.97
CA GLU A 826 29.00 17.39 19.99
C GLU A 826 27.93 16.33 19.78
N ILE A 827 26.78 16.61 20.35
CA ILE A 827 25.57 15.87 20.03
C ILE A 827 24.99 16.47 18.75
N SER A 828 25.06 15.74 17.64
CA SER A 828 24.58 16.18 16.33
C SER A 828 23.05 16.12 16.23
N SER A 829 22.41 15.13 16.88
CA SER A 829 20.97 14.98 16.96
C SER A 829 20.59 14.44 18.34
N ASN A 830 19.54 14.98 18.93
CA ASN A 830 18.95 14.45 20.17
C ASN A 830 17.45 14.78 20.14
N SER A 831 16.64 13.78 19.85
CA SER A 831 15.21 13.97 19.68
C SER A 831 14.38 12.84 20.28
N LEU A 832 13.25 13.23 20.86
CA LEU A 832 12.21 12.33 21.31
C LEU A 832 10.95 12.58 20.47
N MET A 833 10.42 11.53 19.89
CA MET A 833 9.13 11.57 19.19
C MET A 833 8.12 10.75 19.97
N MET A 834 6.88 11.23 20.01
CA MET A 834 5.78 10.57 20.69
C MET A 834 4.51 10.64 19.88
N SER A 835 3.75 9.57 19.92
CA SER A 835 2.40 9.52 19.37
C SER A 835 1.48 8.75 20.31
N SER A 836 0.23 9.15 20.36
CA SER A 836 -0.79 8.53 21.18
C SER A 836 -2.13 8.58 20.47
N ASN A 837 -2.89 7.49 20.58
CA ASN A 837 -4.31 7.47 20.24
C ASN A 837 -5.07 7.14 21.52
N ILE A 838 -6.11 7.92 21.80
CA ILE A 838 -6.94 7.79 22.98
C ILE A 838 -8.38 7.72 22.51
N SER A 839 -9.09 6.64 22.84
CA SER A 839 -10.51 6.51 22.59
C SER A 839 -11.28 6.94 23.83
N LEU A 840 -11.63 8.24 23.94
CA LEU A 840 -12.33 8.80 25.12
C LEU A 840 -13.71 8.14 25.34
N SER A 841 -14.35 7.72 24.25
CA SER A 841 -15.56 6.92 24.25
C SER A 841 -15.57 6.07 22.97
N PRO A 842 -16.44 5.06 22.83
CA PRO A 842 -16.57 4.31 21.57
C PRO A 842 -16.76 5.19 20.34
N ARG A 843 -17.29 6.41 20.54
CA ARG A 843 -17.59 7.38 19.48
C ARG A 843 -16.58 8.52 19.37
N TRP A 844 -15.61 8.67 20.31
CA TRP A 844 -14.62 9.72 20.29
C TRP A 844 -13.19 9.17 20.29
N ARG A 845 -12.41 9.52 19.28
CA ARG A 845 -10.98 9.20 19.18
C ARG A 845 -10.16 10.47 19.06
N ILE A 846 -9.06 10.53 19.77
CA ILE A 846 -8.07 11.61 19.72
C ILE A 846 -6.72 10.99 19.41
N GLY A 847 -6.08 11.45 18.33
CA GLY A 847 -4.71 11.14 17.99
C GLY A 847 -3.83 12.36 18.19
N ILE A 848 -2.68 12.17 18.81
CA ILE A 848 -1.69 13.23 19.02
C ILE A 848 -0.33 12.69 18.57
N SER A 849 0.39 13.48 17.76
CA SER A 849 1.79 13.23 17.42
C SER A 849 2.57 14.51 17.66
N SER A 850 3.69 14.37 18.31
CA SER A 850 4.59 15.46 18.63
C SER A 850 6.00 14.93 18.86
N GLY A 851 6.97 15.81 18.95
CA GLY A 851 8.31 15.47 19.35
C GLY A 851 9.00 16.66 20.01
N TYR A 852 10.14 16.38 20.59
CA TYR A 852 10.99 17.39 21.19
C TYR A 852 12.43 17.23 20.72
N ASP A 853 12.99 18.28 20.16
CA ASP A 853 14.41 18.37 19.80
C ASP A 853 15.17 18.98 20.96
N PHE A 854 15.95 18.17 21.67
CA PHE A 854 16.75 18.60 22.81
C PHE A 854 17.95 19.45 22.41
N LYS A 855 18.47 19.27 21.17
CA LYS A 855 19.58 20.07 20.66
C LYS A 855 19.14 21.50 20.38
N ASN A 856 18.05 21.67 19.64
CA ASN A 856 17.53 22.97 19.27
C ASN A 856 16.51 23.51 20.30
N LYS A 857 16.25 22.78 21.39
CA LYS A 857 15.33 23.13 22.48
C LYS A 857 13.96 23.56 21.99
N GLY A 858 13.38 22.77 21.08
CA GLY A 858 12.10 23.08 20.45
C GLY A 858 11.17 21.88 20.34
N ILE A 859 9.86 22.17 20.37
CA ILE A 859 8.83 21.18 20.02
C ILE A 859 8.87 21.04 18.49
N THR A 860 8.86 19.83 18.01
CA THR A 860 8.80 19.51 16.59
C THR A 860 7.38 19.70 16.06
N LEU A 861 7.15 19.36 14.80
CA LEU A 861 5.83 19.39 14.21
C LEU A 861 4.84 18.60 15.09
N THR A 862 3.83 19.33 15.60
CA THR A 862 2.77 18.73 16.44
C THR A 862 1.51 18.66 15.61
N GLN A 863 0.92 17.46 15.55
CA GLN A 863 -0.34 17.21 14.84
C GLN A 863 -1.34 16.60 15.82
N MET A 864 -2.57 17.12 15.82
CA MET A 864 -3.68 16.59 16.58
C MET A 864 -4.79 16.18 15.63
N ARG A 865 -5.40 15.06 15.89
CA ARG A 865 -6.55 14.54 15.16
C ARG A 865 -7.67 14.24 16.14
N PHE A 866 -8.84 14.73 15.82
CA PHE A 866 -10.08 14.47 16.56
C PHE A 866 -11.06 13.80 15.61
N GLU A 867 -11.57 12.67 15.99
CA GLU A 867 -12.58 11.95 15.24
C GLU A 867 -13.79 11.67 16.15
N ARG A 868 -14.97 11.98 15.65
CA ARG A 868 -16.22 11.69 16.35
C ARG A 868 -17.19 11.00 15.42
N ASP A 869 -17.69 9.89 15.89
CA ASP A 869 -18.82 9.20 15.30
C ASP A 869 -20.11 9.87 15.81
N LEU A 870 -20.90 10.38 14.88
CA LEU A 870 -22.19 11.03 15.11
C LEU A 870 -23.34 10.17 14.57
N GLU A 871 -23.22 8.84 14.71
CA GLU A 871 -24.17 7.84 14.20
C GLU A 871 -24.15 7.81 12.66
N SER A 872 -25.04 8.57 12.03
CA SER A 872 -25.08 8.66 10.56
C SER A 872 -23.98 9.51 9.93
N TRP A 873 -23.27 10.31 10.75
CA TRP A 873 -22.22 11.21 10.30
C TRP A 873 -20.88 10.88 10.94
N VAL A 874 -19.82 11.18 10.26
CA VAL A 874 -18.47 11.18 10.83
C VAL A 874 -17.89 12.60 10.78
N MET A 875 -17.37 13.07 11.92
CA MET A 875 -16.67 14.33 12.03
C MET A 875 -15.19 14.07 12.27
N ARG A 876 -14.34 14.73 11.50
CA ARG A 876 -12.88 14.69 11.67
C ARG A 876 -12.34 16.13 11.72
N PHE A 877 -11.46 16.37 12.67
CA PHE A 877 -10.74 17.62 12.76
C PHE A 877 -9.26 17.32 12.95
N SER A 878 -8.44 17.73 12.01
CA SER A 878 -6.98 17.64 12.11
C SER A 878 -6.39 19.03 12.24
N TRP A 879 -5.45 19.18 13.16
CA TRP A 879 -4.88 20.47 13.52
C TRP A 879 -3.39 20.34 13.75
N THR A 880 -2.61 21.21 13.13
CA THR A 880 -1.17 21.35 13.31
C THR A 880 -0.91 22.70 13.98
N PRO A 881 -0.95 22.79 15.34
CA PRO A 881 -0.82 24.07 16.05
C PRO A 881 0.60 24.63 16.08
N ILE A 882 1.61 23.75 16.03
CA ILE A 882 3.01 24.06 16.22
C ILE A 882 3.81 23.56 15.03
N GLY A 883 4.48 24.47 14.37
CA GLY A 883 5.38 24.25 13.26
C GLY A 883 5.79 25.60 12.71
N ALA A 884 7.06 25.86 12.57
CA ALA A 884 7.64 27.20 12.34
C ALA A 884 7.08 27.95 11.10
N ARG A 885 6.38 27.26 10.19
CA ARG A 885 5.73 27.83 8.99
C ARG A 885 4.48 27.07 8.54
N ASN A 886 3.97 26.12 9.33
CA ASN A 886 3.03 25.12 8.84
C ASN A 886 1.80 24.95 9.75
N THR A 887 1.31 26.00 10.38
CA THR A 887 0.04 25.93 11.11
C THR A 887 -1.09 25.72 10.11
N SER A 888 -1.77 24.61 10.21
CA SER A 888 -2.87 24.25 9.32
C SER A 888 -3.97 23.54 10.09
N TRP A 889 -5.17 23.59 9.58
CA TRP A 889 -6.24 22.77 10.09
C TRP A 889 -7.17 22.33 8.97
N ASN A 890 -7.78 21.18 9.18
CA ASN A 890 -8.80 20.63 8.30
C ASN A 890 -9.98 20.13 9.14
N PHE A 891 -11.17 20.60 8.82
CA PHE A 891 -12.43 20.16 9.41
C PHE A 891 -13.25 19.46 8.34
N PHE A 892 -13.63 18.23 8.61
CA PHE A 892 -14.45 17.39 7.74
C PHE A 892 -15.67 16.89 8.52
N ILE A 893 -16.85 16.97 7.91
CA ILE A 893 -18.04 16.27 8.34
C ILE A 893 -18.75 15.70 7.12
N GLY A 894 -19.09 14.43 7.16
CA GLY A 894 -19.74 13.75 6.04
C GLY A 894 -20.58 12.56 6.49
N ILE A 895 -21.44 12.09 5.59
CA ILE A 895 -22.30 10.93 5.85
C ILE A 895 -21.46 9.66 5.80
N ARG A 896 -21.70 8.75 6.77
CA ARG A 896 -21.00 7.47 6.91
C ARG A 896 -21.44 6.44 5.84
N GLY A 897 -22.72 6.47 5.42
CA GLY A 897 -23.27 5.53 4.45
C GLY A 897 -22.57 5.59 3.10
N SER A 898 -22.27 4.42 2.54
CA SER A 898 -21.48 4.27 1.30
C SER A 898 -22.10 5.00 0.09
N ILE A 899 -23.43 5.01 0.00
CA ILE A 899 -24.18 5.59 -1.12
C ILE A 899 -24.23 7.13 -1.07
N LEU A 900 -24.22 7.71 0.13
CA LEU A 900 -24.39 9.16 0.35
C LEU A 900 -23.08 9.84 0.81
N ARG A 901 -21.93 9.16 0.78
CA ARG A 901 -20.63 9.67 1.27
C ARG A 901 -20.13 10.93 0.54
N ASP A 902 -20.67 11.22 -0.65
CA ASP A 902 -20.31 12.45 -1.38
C ASP A 902 -20.97 13.69 -0.78
N ILE A 903 -21.91 13.52 0.14
CA ILE A 903 -22.50 14.60 0.92
C ILE A 903 -21.62 14.83 2.14
N LYS A 904 -20.72 15.80 1.98
CA LYS A 904 -19.71 16.16 2.97
C LYS A 904 -19.46 17.66 2.95
N TYR A 905 -19.02 18.18 4.08
CA TYR A 905 -18.47 19.52 4.20
C TYR A 905 -17.02 19.41 4.63
N ASP A 906 -16.13 19.92 3.82
CA ASP A 906 -14.69 19.92 4.05
C ASP A 906 -14.21 21.39 4.01
N LYS A 907 -13.72 21.89 5.13
CA LYS A 907 -13.15 23.21 5.25
C LYS A 907 -11.74 23.13 5.80
N ARG A 908 -10.80 23.73 5.09
CA ARG A 908 -9.39 23.69 5.47
C ARG A 908 -8.77 25.08 5.44
N ARG A 909 -7.79 25.27 6.30
CA ARG A 909 -6.82 26.36 6.22
C ARG A 909 -5.48 25.75 5.86
N GLU A 910 -4.98 26.09 4.70
CA GLU A 910 -3.64 25.71 4.29
C GLU A 910 -2.60 26.50 5.09
N ALA A 911 -1.42 25.92 5.26
CA ALA A 911 -0.28 26.62 5.83
C ALA A 911 0.11 27.82 4.96
N ASP A 912 0.46 28.95 5.56
CA ASP A 912 0.94 30.12 4.86
C ASP A 912 2.27 29.79 4.17
N ARG A 913 2.20 29.51 2.88
CA ARG A 913 3.37 29.29 2.04
C ARG A 913 3.86 30.67 1.59
N ARG A 914 4.84 31.21 2.28
CA ARG A 914 5.67 32.25 1.70
C ARG A 914 6.69 31.56 0.80
N LEU A 915 6.54 31.80 -0.47
CA LEU A 915 7.48 31.36 -1.53
C LEU A 915 8.87 31.97 -1.32
#